data_8fc98c00fb4bc0a187cac6235ebfcc96
#
_entry.id   8fc98c00fb4bc0a187cac6235ebfcc96
#
_cell.length_a   1.000
_cell.length_b   1.000
_cell.length_c   1.000
_cell.angle_alpha   90.00
_cell.angle_beta   90.00
_cell.angle_gamma   90.00
#
_symmetry.space_group_name_H-M   'P 1'
#
loop_
_entity.id
_entity.type
_entity.pdbx_description
1 polymer ?
#
loop_
_entity_poly.entity_id
_entity_poly.type
_entity_poly.pdbx_seq_one_letter_code
_entity_poly.pdbx_strand_id
1 'polypeptide(L)'
;MKFRFRRQGNDPHREKIKQDLFAFNKTVEHGFPNQPSALAYDPKLQLMAIGTKSGAIKIYGAPGVEMTGLHKDTAAVTQIHFLYGQGRILSLLDDNTIHLWEIVQRENRSHLVEVHSFSLPGFVPYSGCISPNYATRVTVMLLKLSCDLLALGTEGGGVHFLELPTLTLLNKSLFQDEIMQSVPEEYRCGKSLGPVESLQEHPQDSDKILIGYSRGLVVLWDLNSRHVDNLFLGKQQLESLVWERSGNSFVSSHSDGGYMVWAVSSSNPCTHDPISSTVPYGEPKHIAPLVLFSGGMPRASYGDRHCLTILQDSSHVTLDFTSRVIDFFTIHCTDKDKEFDDPSALVVLLEEELVVIDLQMVGWPTVPAPYLAPLHSSAITCSCHISNVPPKLWERVISAGQQQCPLQNYENWPICGGKNLAPDSKQKELLLTGHEDGTVRFWDASGVSLKPLYKLSTANIFQTDCDHNDSLTQAGEEEWPPFRKVGCFDPYSDDPRLAIQKISVCKYSGKLVVAGTAGQVIVLVLSDEKSDHMIDVATVDLLQDREGFTWKGHDRLPPRSGSVVFAPGFQLVVLVQCMPPAAVTAVTLHAEWNLIAFGTSHGFGLFDYHRRSPVCTLHPNDSLAMEGPLSRVKSLKKSLRQSFRRIRKSRVSGKKRAVVNSPTSKVQEHDAEVAPVQRRIEPRSADDSLSGVVRCLCFADTFLRDGTHHGPTVWAGTNSGSVYAYALDVPSQEKFSEQSVEALLGKEIQLMHRAPVVSIAVLDGRGNPPSRLTVHLKK
;
A
#
# COMPACT_ATOMS: atom_id res chain seq x y z
N MET A 1 26.70 -16.60 -55.58
CA MET A 1 26.30 -17.40 -54.40
C MET A 1 25.27 -16.64 -53.58
N LYS A 2 24.00 -17.10 -53.54
CA LYS A 2 22.93 -16.50 -52.73
C LYS A 2 22.98 -17.16 -51.37
N PHE A 3 23.45 -16.43 -50.33
CA PHE A 3 23.31 -16.88 -48.94
C PHE A 3 21.83 -16.81 -48.55
N ARG A 4 21.16 -17.93 -48.44
CA ARG A 4 19.86 -18.09 -47.80
C ARG A 4 20.10 -18.05 -46.31
N PHE A 5 19.76 -16.90 -45.64
CA PHE A 5 19.57 -16.89 -44.21
C PHE A 5 18.41 -17.84 -43.88
N ARG A 6 18.73 -19.01 -43.32
CA ARG A 6 17.73 -19.83 -42.63
C ARG A 6 17.18 -18.99 -41.49
N ARG A 7 15.91 -18.64 -41.54
CA ARG A 7 15.17 -18.22 -40.34
C ARG A 7 15.30 -19.40 -39.38
N GLN A 8 15.98 -19.20 -38.26
CA GLN A 8 15.89 -20.11 -37.12
C GLN A 8 14.41 -20.15 -36.73
N GLY A 9 13.77 -21.27 -37.00
CA GLY A 9 12.43 -21.53 -36.48
C GLY A 9 12.49 -21.51 -34.95
N ASN A 10 11.53 -20.85 -34.30
CA ASN A 10 11.37 -20.95 -32.87
C ASN A 10 11.18 -22.44 -32.52
N ASP A 11 12.16 -22.99 -31.83
CA ASP A 11 12.08 -24.33 -31.27
C ASP A 11 11.15 -24.25 -30.04
N PRO A 12 9.99 -24.90 -30.05
CA PRO A 12 9.03 -24.85 -28.96
C PRO A 12 9.63 -25.32 -27.62
N HIS A 13 10.56 -26.28 -27.68
CA HIS A 13 11.26 -26.79 -26.52
C HIS A 13 12.16 -25.70 -25.89
N ARG A 14 12.88 -24.96 -26.72
CA ARG A 14 13.74 -23.85 -26.27
C ARG A 14 12.93 -22.70 -25.69
N GLU A 15 11.77 -22.39 -26.25
CA GLU A 15 10.88 -21.35 -25.70
C GLU A 15 10.28 -21.79 -24.36
N LYS A 16 9.90 -23.06 -24.22
CA LYS A 16 9.42 -23.62 -22.96
C LYS A 16 10.51 -23.58 -21.88
N ILE A 17 11.74 -23.98 -22.20
CA ILE A 17 12.88 -23.90 -21.27
C ILE A 17 13.15 -22.46 -20.84
N LYS A 18 13.05 -21.49 -21.78
CA LYS A 18 13.19 -20.07 -21.42
C LYS A 18 12.08 -19.61 -20.49
N GLN A 19 10.83 -20.00 -20.74
CA GLN A 19 9.70 -19.68 -19.85
C GLN A 19 9.93 -20.27 -18.46
N ASP A 20 10.34 -21.52 -18.37
CA ASP A 20 10.60 -22.19 -17.10
C ASP A 20 11.79 -21.58 -16.35
N LEU A 21 12.87 -21.20 -17.05
CA LEU A 21 14.05 -20.58 -16.44
C LEU A 21 13.83 -19.13 -15.97
N PHE A 22 12.94 -18.40 -16.63
CA PHE A 22 12.63 -17.00 -16.31
C PHE A 22 11.24 -16.81 -15.72
N ALA A 23 10.57 -17.90 -15.29
CA ALA A 23 9.34 -17.84 -14.55
C ALA A 23 9.63 -17.30 -13.13
N PHE A 24 8.97 -16.20 -12.78
CA PHE A 24 8.99 -15.69 -11.42
C PHE A 24 7.93 -16.42 -10.59
N ASN A 25 8.37 -17.12 -9.56
CA ASN A 25 7.49 -17.73 -8.58
C ASN A 25 7.45 -16.84 -7.35
N LYS A 26 6.26 -16.42 -6.94
CA LYS A 26 6.07 -15.68 -5.70
C LYS A 26 6.37 -16.62 -4.54
N THR A 27 7.37 -16.29 -3.74
CA THR A 27 7.79 -17.08 -2.58
C THR A 27 7.09 -16.63 -1.31
N VAL A 28 6.95 -15.32 -1.14
CA VAL A 28 6.35 -14.68 0.02
C VAL A 28 5.89 -13.27 -0.34
N GLU A 29 4.91 -12.79 0.39
CA GLU A 29 4.42 -11.41 0.31
C GLU A 29 4.31 -10.87 1.74
N HIS A 30 5.05 -9.82 2.03
CA HIS A 30 5.05 -9.15 3.32
C HIS A 30 4.28 -7.83 3.27
N GLY A 31 3.94 -7.31 4.45
CA GLY A 31 3.25 -6.04 4.59
C GLY A 31 1.73 -6.17 4.49
N PHE A 32 1.06 -5.04 4.23
CA PHE A 32 -0.38 -4.98 4.14
C PHE A 32 -0.89 -5.81 2.94
N PRO A 33 -1.89 -6.70 3.15
CA PRO A 33 -2.38 -7.57 2.07
C PRO A 33 -3.11 -6.76 1.00
N ASN A 34 -2.88 -7.13 -0.27
CA ASN A 34 -3.52 -6.49 -1.40
C ASN A 34 -4.98 -6.93 -1.51
N GLN A 35 -5.90 -5.98 -1.66
CA GLN A 35 -7.35 -6.19 -1.78
C GLN A 35 -7.92 -7.07 -0.65
N PRO A 36 -7.85 -6.62 0.61
CA PRO A 36 -8.46 -7.33 1.72
C PRO A 36 -9.98 -7.40 1.54
N SER A 37 -10.59 -8.46 2.02
CA SER A 37 -12.03 -8.72 1.83
C SER A 37 -12.73 -9.33 3.04
N ALA A 38 -11.99 -9.87 4.00
CA ALA A 38 -12.52 -10.46 5.21
C ALA A 38 -11.55 -10.31 6.38
N LEU A 39 -12.07 -10.25 7.61
CA LEU A 39 -11.32 -10.03 8.83
C LEU A 39 -11.83 -10.97 9.93
N ALA A 40 -10.92 -11.53 10.72
CA ALA A 40 -11.26 -12.29 11.92
C ALA A 40 -10.19 -12.14 13.00
N TYR A 41 -10.58 -12.35 14.25
CA TYR A 41 -9.70 -12.29 15.42
C TYR A 41 -9.96 -13.43 16.38
N ASP A 42 -8.89 -14.06 16.88
CA ASP A 42 -8.94 -15.03 17.97
C ASP A 42 -8.50 -14.37 19.28
N PRO A 43 -9.43 -14.09 20.23
CA PRO A 43 -9.09 -13.42 21.48
C PRO A 43 -8.23 -14.28 22.42
N LYS A 44 -8.27 -15.62 22.31
CA LYS A 44 -7.46 -16.51 23.14
C LYS A 44 -6.03 -16.62 22.65
N LEU A 45 -5.84 -16.69 21.35
CA LEU A 45 -4.52 -16.78 20.74
C LEU A 45 -3.95 -15.39 20.37
N GLN A 46 -4.75 -14.34 20.43
CA GLN A 46 -4.40 -12.96 20.04
C GLN A 46 -3.85 -12.90 18.60
N LEU A 47 -4.45 -13.68 17.70
CA LEU A 47 -4.13 -13.74 16.29
C LEU A 47 -5.23 -13.10 15.46
N MET A 48 -4.83 -12.39 14.42
CA MET A 48 -5.72 -11.79 13.43
C MET A 48 -5.55 -12.46 12.08
N ALA A 49 -6.64 -12.72 11.37
CA ALA A 49 -6.64 -13.24 10.01
C ALA A 49 -7.28 -12.23 9.05
N ILE A 50 -6.64 -12.03 7.90
CA ILE A 50 -7.15 -11.20 6.81
C ILE A 50 -7.26 -12.07 5.56
N GLY A 51 -8.46 -12.15 4.99
CA GLY A 51 -8.73 -12.75 3.69
C GLY A 51 -8.60 -11.72 2.56
N THR A 52 -8.24 -12.18 1.37
CA THR A 52 -8.08 -11.33 0.20
C THR A 52 -8.96 -11.77 -0.96
N LYS A 53 -9.24 -10.85 -1.87
CA LYS A 53 -9.95 -11.15 -3.13
C LYS A 53 -9.18 -12.11 -4.05
N SER A 54 -7.88 -12.28 -3.83
CA SER A 54 -7.06 -13.25 -4.58
C SER A 54 -7.06 -14.66 -3.99
N GLY A 55 -7.84 -14.92 -2.93
CA GLY A 55 -7.92 -16.22 -2.29
C GLY A 55 -6.79 -16.49 -1.29
N ALA A 56 -6.04 -15.50 -0.85
CA ALA A 56 -5.05 -15.66 0.21
C ALA A 56 -5.67 -15.41 1.59
N ILE A 57 -5.25 -16.18 2.58
CA ILE A 57 -5.47 -15.93 4.00
C ILE A 57 -4.12 -15.58 4.61
N LYS A 58 -4.06 -14.42 5.27
CA LYS A 58 -2.88 -13.97 6.01
C LYS A 58 -3.20 -13.88 7.49
N ILE A 59 -2.35 -14.50 8.31
CA ILE A 59 -2.48 -14.48 9.77
C ILE A 59 -1.35 -13.66 10.34
N TYR A 60 -1.69 -12.80 11.27
CA TYR A 60 -0.77 -11.90 11.97
C TYR A 60 -0.90 -12.08 13.48
N GLY A 61 0.23 -11.96 14.15
CA GLY A 61 0.34 -11.98 15.61
C GLY A 61 1.36 -10.96 16.10
N ALA A 62 2.21 -11.34 17.05
CA ALA A 62 3.34 -10.53 17.48
C ALA A 62 4.27 -10.17 16.30
N PRO A 63 5.07 -9.10 16.38
CA PRO A 63 6.01 -8.74 15.31
C PRO A 63 6.85 -9.94 14.87
N GLY A 64 6.77 -10.28 13.56
CA GLY A 64 7.42 -11.44 12.98
C GLY A 64 6.60 -12.73 12.98
N VAL A 65 5.41 -12.72 13.55
CA VAL A 65 4.44 -13.82 13.42
C VAL A 65 3.52 -13.53 12.25
N GLU A 66 3.84 -14.10 11.12
CA GLU A 66 3.07 -14.00 9.88
C GLU A 66 2.99 -15.39 9.21
N MET A 67 1.79 -15.79 8.82
CA MET A 67 1.54 -17.03 8.09
C MET A 67 0.64 -16.74 6.90
N THR A 68 0.85 -17.46 5.80
CA THR A 68 0.03 -17.31 4.60
C THR A 68 -0.49 -18.67 4.15
N GLY A 69 -1.80 -18.78 3.96
CA GLY A 69 -2.48 -19.86 3.29
C GLY A 69 -2.97 -19.42 1.92
N LEU A 70 -2.82 -20.26 0.91
CA LEU A 70 -3.30 -19.98 -0.44
C LEU A 70 -4.30 -21.06 -0.84
N HIS A 71 -5.51 -20.67 -1.22
CA HIS A 71 -6.45 -21.59 -1.83
C HIS A 71 -5.95 -21.99 -3.22
N LYS A 72 -6.34 -23.18 -3.66
CA LYS A 72 -5.93 -23.73 -4.96
C LYS A 72 -6.52 -22.93 -6.13
N ASP A 73 -7.75 -22.46 -5.93
CA ASP A 73 -8.48 -21.66 -6.91
C ASP A 73 -8.39 -20.17 -6.54
N THR A 74 -8.47 -19.30 -7.53
CA THR A 74 -8.37 -17.85 -7.35
C THR A 74 -9.70 -17.20 -6.97
N ALA A 75 -10.48 -17.87 -6.11
CA ALA A 75 -11.74 -17.37 -5.59
C ALA A 75 -11.53 -16.40 -4.42
N ALA A 76 -12.35 -15.36 -4.30
CA ALA A 76 -12.22 -14.37 -3.25
C ALA A 76 -12.68 -14.92 -1.89
N VAL A 77 -11.91 -14.63 -0.84
CA VAL A 77 -12.33 -14.94 0.53
C VAL A 77 -13.40 -13.95 0.96
N THR A 78 -14.60 -14.42 1.28
CA THR A 78 -15.73 -13.57 1.68
C THR A 78 -15.92 -13.48 3.18
N GLN A 79 -15.66 -14.58 3.91
CA GLN A 79 -15.76 -14.63 5.37
C GLN A 79 -14.67 -15.51 5.96
N ILE A 80 -14.23 -15.18 7.17
CA ILE A 80 -13.26 -15.96 7.95
C ILE A 80 -13.74 -16.05 9.39
N HIS A 81 -13.56 -17.22 10.01
CA HIS A 81 -13.80 -17.44 11.45
C HIS A 81 -12.66 -18.27 12.07
N PHE A 82 -12.20 -17.86 13.24
CA PHE A 82 -11.32 -18.71 14.06
C PHE A 82 -12.13 -19.69 14.91
N LEU A 83 -11.66 -20.92 15.02
CA LEU A 83 -12.06 -21.81 16.10
C LEU A 83 -11.26 -21.40 17.33
N TYR A 84 -11.90 -20.69 18.24
CA TYR A 84 -11.26 -19.93 19.32
C TYR A 84 -10.31 -20.78 20.19
N GLY A 85 -9.03 -20.40 20.17
CA GLY A 85 -7.97 -21.04 20.94
C GLY A 85 -7.47 -22.39 20.39
N GLN A 86 -7.99 -22.84 19.23
CA GLN A 86 -7.63 -24.13 18.64
C GLN A 86 -6.56 -24.04 17.55
N GLY A 87 -6.22 -22.82 17.10
CA GLY A 87 -5.31 -22.63 15.96
C GLY A 87 -5.89 -23.11 14.63
N ARG A 88 -7.21 -23.14 14.50
CA ARG A 88 -7.94 -23.52 13.29
C ARG A 88 -8.76 -22.37 12.77
N ILE A 89 -8.94 -22.32 11.45
CA ILE A 89 -9.61 -21.23 10.76
C ILE A 89 -10.53 -21.81 9.69
N LEU A 90 -11.73 -21.25 9.61
CA LEU A 90 -12.68 -21.49 8.54
C LEU A 90 -12.65 -20.31 7.56
N SER A 91 -12.65 -20.58 6.28
CA SER A 91 -12.83 -19.57 5.22
C SER A 91 -13.96 -19.98 4.29
N LEU A 92 -14.78 -18.99 3.90
CA LEU A 92 -15.78 -19.10 2.84
C LEU A 92 -15.27 -18.33 1.63
N LEU A 93 -15.34 -18.95 0.48
CA LEU A 93 -14.99 -18.33 -0.80
C LEU A 93 -16.25 -17.91 -1.58
N ASP A 94 -16.07 -17.02 -2.53
CA ASP A 94 -17.15 -16.54 -3.41
C ASP A 94 -17.66 -17.60 -4.40
N ASP A 95 -16.90 -18.69 -4.60
CA ASP A 95 -17.32 -19.90 -5.30
C ASP A 95 -18.17 -20.87 -4.44
N ASN A 96 -18.50 -20.47 -3.22
CA ASN A 96 -19.33 -21.23 -2.28
C ASN A 96 -18.64 -22.44 -1.66
N THR A 97 -17.31 -22.48 -1.67
CA THR A 97 -16.53 -23.50 -0.96
C THR A 97 -16.11 -23.03 0.42
N ILE A 98 -16.12 -23.96 1.38
CA ILE A 98 -15.69 -23.72 2.76
C ILE A 98 -14.44 -24.55 3.00
N HIS A 99 -13.41 -23.93 3.56
CA HIS A 99 -12.15 -24.59 3.86
C HIS A 99 -11.82 -24.50 5.33
N LEU A 100 -11.33 -25.59 5.90
CA LEU A 100 -10.79 -25.64 7.25
C LEU A 100 -9.27 -25.68 7.18
N TRP A 101 -8.63 -24.74 7.85
CA TRP A 101 -7.20 -24.59 7.94
C TRP A 101 -6.71 -24.86 9.35
N GLU A 102 -5.48 -25.36 9.48
CA GLU A 102 -4.81 -25.58 10.76
C GLU A 102 -3.42 -24.95 10.77
N ILE A 103 -3.08 -24.29 11.89
CA ILE A 103 -1.74 -23.75 12.14
C ILE A 103 -0.86 -24.91 12.63
N VAL A 104 0.12 -25.29 11.83
CA VAL A 104 1.05 -26.40 12.11
C VAL A 104 2.46 -25.85 12.25
N GLN A 105 3.15 -26.27 13.30
CA GLN A 105 4.56 -25.92 13.51
C GLN A 105 5.47 -27.00 12.89
N ARG A 106 6.34 -26.58 11.93
CA ARG A 106 7.35 -27.43 11.30
C ARG A 106 8.67 -26.66 11.25
N GLU A 107 9.78 -27.31 11.61
CA GLU A 107 11.14 -26.75 11.50
C GLU A 107 11.29 -25.33 12.09
N ASN A 108 10.73 -25.09 13.27
CA ASN A 108 10.69 -23.78 13.94
C ASN A 108 9.94 -22.68 13.16
N ARG A 109 9.06 -23.04 12.22
CA ARG A 109 8.18 -22.10 11.51
C ARG A 109 6.74 -22.58 11.62
N SER A 110 5.84 -21.63 11.76
CA SER A 110 4.40 -21.89 11.72
C SER A 110 3.92 -21.79 10.27
N HIS A 111 3.13 -22.77 9.87
CA HIS A 111 2.54 -22.87 8.54
C HIS A 111 1.04 -23.00 8.66
N LEU A 112 0.32 -22.40 7.73
CA LEU A 112 -1.12 -22.60 7.57
C LEU A 112 -1.35 -23.71 6.54
N VAL A 113 -2.03 -24.78 6.94
CA VAL A 113 -2.26 -25.97 6.10
C VAL A 113 -3.77 -26.20 5.98
N GLU A 114 -4.26 -26.38 4.76
CA GLU A 114 -5.63 -26.80 4.50
C GLU A 114 -5.82 -28.27 4.95
N VAL A 115 -6.83 -28.50 5.81
CA VAL A 115 -7.12 -29.84 6.36
C VAL A 115 -8.33 -30.45 5.65
N HIS A 116 -9.41 -29.67 5.51
CA HIS A 116 -10.66 -30.11 4.90
C HIS A 116 -11.22 -29.01 4.01
N SER A 117 -11.96 -29.43 2.98
CA SER A 117 -12.78 -28.54 2.18
C SER A 117 -14.17 -29.13 1.98
N PHE A 118 -15.17 -28.27 1.88
CA PHE A 118 -16.56 -28.65 1.73
C PHE A 118 -17.25 -27.71 0.73
N SER A 119 -18.11 -28.27 -0.11
CA SER A 119 -19.01 -27.51 -0.97
C SER A 119 -20.44 -28.01 -0.78
N LEU A 120 -21.39 -27.11 -0.63
CA LEU A 120 -22.79 -27.49 -0.49
C LEU A 120 -23.25 -28.25 -1.73
N PRO A 121 -23.87 -29.47 -1.55
CA PRO A 121 -24.38 -30.23 -2.68
C PRO A 121 -25.42 -29.44 -3.46
N GLY A 122 -25.31 -29.42 -4.77
CA GLY A 122 -26.29 -28.79 -5.66
C GLY A 122 -25.92 -27.40 -6.19
N PHE A 123 -24.82 -26.78 -5.73
CA PHE A 123 -24.30 -25.58 -6.32
C PHE A 123 -23.48 -25.92 -7.59
N VAL A 124 -24.05 -25.59 -8.75
CA VAL A 124 -23.32 -25.65 -10.04
C VAL A 124 -23.25 -24.23 -10.58
N PRO A 125 -22.05 -23.59 -10.62
CA PRO A 125 -21.90 -22.17 -10.94
C PRO A 125 -22.41 -21.73 -12.31
N TYR A 126 -22.69 -22.67 -13.21
CA TYR A 126 -22.96 -22.38 -14.64
C TYR A 126 -24.20 -23.06 -15.27
N SER A 127 -25.04 -23.75 -14.52
CA SER A 127 -26.25 -24.35 -15.12
C SER A 127 -27.51 -23.58 -14.70
N GLY A 128 -28.14 -22.92 -15.65
CA GLY A 128 -29.37 -22.16 -15.45
C GLY A 128 -30.65 -22.98 -15.15
N CYS A 129 -30.52 -24.18 -14.54
CA CYS A 129 -31.64 -25.00 -14.10
C CYS A 129 -31.72 -24.99 -12.57
N ILE A 130 -32.54 -24.14 -12.01
CA ILE A 130 -32.85 -24.07 -10.58
C ILE A 130 -33.84 -25.20 -10.28
N SER A 131 -33.41 -26.21 -9.55
CA SER A 131 -34.31 -27.15 -8.89
C SER A 131 -34.76 -26.55 -7.54
N PRO A 132 -36.06 -26.51 -7.19
CA PRO A 132 -36.57 -25.74 -6.07
C PRO A 132 -36.13 -26.21 -4.67
N ASN A 133 -35.35 -27.26 -4.54
CA ASN A 133 -34.99 -27.88 -3.25
C ASN A 133 -33.47 -27.96 -2.99
N TYR A 134 -32.59 -27.19 -3.69
CA TYR A 134 -31.16 -27.30 -3.50
C TYR A 134 -30.56 -25.99 -2.96
N ALA A 135 -29.51 -26.20 -2.15
CA ALA A 135 -28.77 -25.13 -1.50
C ALA A 135 -28.26 -24.10 -2.51
N THR A 136 -28.71 -22.90 -2.32
CA THR A 136 -28.27 -21.71 -3.03
C THR A 136 -26.97 -21.20 -2.40
N ARG A 137 -26.43 -20.12 -2.91
CA ARG A 137 -25.21 -19.49 -2.41
C ARG A 137 -25.27 -19.25 -0.89
N VAL A 138 -24.15 -19.53 -0.18
CA VAL A 138 -23.98 -19.18 1.24
C VAL A 138 -23.81 -17.67 1.34
N THR A 139 -24.63 -17.04 2.16
CA THR A 139 -24.59 -15.59 2.40
C THR A 139 -23.88 -15.24 3.69
N VAL A 140 -24.05 -16.07 4.73
CA VAL A 140 -23.49 -15.84 6.06
C VAL A 140 -23.11 -17.14 6.74
N MET A 141 -22.01 -17.12 7.49
CA MET A 141 -21.59 -18.20 8.39
C MET A 141 -21.73 -17.75 9.84
N LEU A 142 -22.17 -18.66 10.70
CA LEU A 142 -22.14 -18.51 12.15
C LEU A 142 -21.41 -19.71 12.75
N LEU A 143 -20.24 -19.47 13.33
CA LEU A 143 -19.54 -20.44 14.15
C LEU A 143 -20.05 -20.35 15.59
N LYS A 144 -20.56 -21.45 16.16
CA LYS A 144 -20.94 -21.48 17.57
C LYS A 144 -19.73 -21.28 18.49
N LEU A 145 -19.96 -20.66 19.64
CA LEU A 145 -18.92 -20.43 20.65
C LEU A 145 -18.29 -21.73 21.17
N SER A 146 -19.03 -22.85 21.14
CA SER A 146 -18.52 -24.20 21.43
C SER A 146 -17.53 -24.71 20.38
N CYS A 147 -17.47 -24.10 19.19
CA CYS A 147 -16.66 -24.51 18.04
C CYS A 147 -16.92 -25.95 17.54
N ASP A 148 -18.10 -26.50 17.78
CA ASP A 148 -18.53 -27.84 17.35
C ASP A 148 -19.50 -27.81 16.17
N LEU A 149 -20.15 -26.65 15.94
CA LEU A 149 -21.18 -26.46 14.95
C LEU A 149 -20.99 -25.18 14.16
N LEU A 150 -21.13 -25.28 12.83
CA LEU A 150 -21.14 -24.16 11.89
C LEU A 150 -22.53 -24.07 11.25
N ALA A 151 -23.23 -22.96 11.40
CA ALA A 151 -24.48 -22.68 10.71
C ALA A 151 -24.22 -21.85 9.45
N LEU A 152 -24.85 -22.21 8.35
CA LEU A 152 -24.73 -21.58 7.03
C LEU A 152 -26.08 -21.03 6.61
N GLY A 153 -26.21 -19.74 6.58
CA GLY A 153 -27.36 -19.04 5.96
C GLY A 153 -27.19 -18.97 4.44
N THR A 154 -28.28 -19.12 3.71
CA THR A 154 -28.25 -19.18 2.25
C THR A 154 -29.15 -18.13 1.60
N GLU A 155 -28.85 -17.84 0.32
CA GLU A 155 -29.65 -16.96 -0.52
C GLU A 155 -31.08 -17.46 -0.71
N GLY A 156 -31.30 -18.77 -0.63
CA GLY A 156 -32.64 -19.40 -0.62
C GLY A 156 -33.41 -19.26 0.69
N GLY A 157 -32.84 -18.63 1.71
CA GLY A 157 -33.47 -18.42 3.02
C GLY A 157 -33.42 -19.66 3.94
N GLY A 158 -32.70 -20.71 3.59
CA GLY A 158 -32.46 -21.88 4.45
C GLY A 158 -31.21 -21.69 5.31
N VAL A 159 -31.17 -22.46 6.42
CA VAL A 159 -29.99 -22.58 7.29
C VAL A 159 -29.55 -24.03 7.37
N HIS A 160 -28.31 -24.29 7.00
CA HIS A 160 -27.70 -25.61 7.05
C HIS A 160 -26.68 -25.67 8.18
N PHE A 161 -26.47 -26.87 8.74
CA PHE A 161 -25.56 -27.07 9.85
C PHE A 161 -24.46 -28.08 9.49
N LEU A 162 -23.21 -27.70 9.74
CA LEU A 162 -22.03 -28.56 9.58
C LEU A 162 -21.43 -28.87 10.95
N GLU A 163 -21.11 -30.13 11.17
CA GLU A 163 -20.34 -30.57 12.34
C GLU A 163 -18.87 -30.29 12.13
N LEU A 164 -18.21 -29.76 13.15
CA LEU A 164 -16.78 -29.46 13.13
C LEU A 164 -16.02 -30.49 14.00
N PRO A 165 -14.78 -30.83 13.64
CA PRO A 165 -13.95 -30.27 12.54
C PRO A 165 -14.10 -31.02 11.20
N THR A 166 -14.99 -31.97 11.10
CA THR A 166 -15.13 -32.87 9.93
C THR A 166 -15.78 -32.22 8.72
N LEU A 167 -16.42 -31.04 8.88
CA LEU A 167 -17.27 -30.38 7.89
C LEU A 167 -18.40 -31.30 7.35
N THR A 168 -18.97 -32.12 8.24
CA THR A 168 -20.03 -33.06 7.87
C THR A 168 -21.39 -32.38 7.93
N LEU A 169 -22.14 -32.40 6.82
CA LEU A 169 -23.47 -31.83 6.75
C LEU A 169 -24.45 -32.64 7.62
N LEU A 170 -25.10 -31.97 8.56
CA LEU A 170 -26.11 -32.57 9.43
C LEU A 170 -27.49 -32.59 8.74
N ASN A 171 -28.28 -33.66 8.95
CA ASN A 171 -29.64 -33.79 8.45
C ASN A 171 -30.65 -32.94 9.25
N LYS A 172 -30.21 -31.80 9.77
CA LYS A 172 -31.03 -30.90 10.62
C LYS A 172 -31.21 -29.51 9.98
N SER A 173 -31.13 -29.41 8.65
CA SER A 173 -31.34 -28.16 7.95
C SER A 173 -32.69 -27.54 8.28
N LEU A 174 -32.72 -26.25 8.40
CA LEU A 174 -33.90 -25.43 8.60
C LEU A 174 -34.31 -24.79 7.27
N PHE A 175 -35.51 -25.06 6.84
CA PHE A 175 -36.04 -24.49 5.61
C PHE A 175 -37.00 -23.30 5.88
N GLN A 176 -37.07 -22.37 4.98
CA GLN A 176 -37.89 -21.19 5.08
C GLN A 176 -39.38 -21.53 5.35
N ASP A 177 -39.86 -22.65 4.81
CA ASP A 177 -41.27 -23.09 4.97
C ASP A 177 -41.60 -23.43 6.43
N GLU A 178 -40.65 -23.94 7.21
CA GLU A 178 -40.83 -24.22 8.65
C GLU A 178 -41.09 -22.92 9.43
N ILE A 179 -40.35 -21.86 9.12
CA ILE A 179 -40.48 -20.55 9.75
C ILE A 179 -41.78 -19.87 9.29
N MET A 180 -42.10 -19.99 8.00
CA MET A 180 -43.33 -19.36 7.43
C MET A 180 -44.61 -19.81 8.10
N GLN A 181 -44.63 -20.99 8.70
CA GLN A 181 -45.84 -21.46 9.45
C GLN A 181 -46.14 -20.59 10.66
N SER A 182 -45.09 -20.03 11.30
CA SER A 182 -45.23 -19.18 12.49
C SER A 182 -45.39 -17.68 12.17
N VAL A 183 -45.18 -17.27 10.91
CA VAL A 183 -45.26 -15.86 10.48
C VAL A 183 -46.75 -15.46 10.28
N PRO A 184 -47.21 -14.31 10.78
CA PRO A 184 -48.60 -13.82 10.57
C PRO A 184 -48.93 -13.67 9.08
N GLU A 185 -50.18 -13.98 8.72
CA GLU A 185 -50.65 -13.93 7.32
C GLU A 185 -50.48 -12.55 6.68
N GLU A 186 -50.69 -11.49 7.46
CA GLU A 186 -50.50 -10.10 7.04
C GLU A 186 -49.08 -9.81 6.56
N TYR A 187 -48.07 -10.50 7.12
CA TYR A 187 -46.68 -10.34 6.75
C TYR A 187 -46.28 -11.25 5.59
N ARG A 188 -46.91 -12.39 5.44
CA ARG A 188 -46.57 -13.37 4.39
C ARG A 188 -46.74 -12.83 2.97
N CYS A 189 -47.78 -12.07 2.67
CA CYS A 189 -48.07 -11.42 1.38
C CYS A 189 -47.66 -12.20 0.11
N GLY A 190 -47.66 -13.54 0.17
CA GLY A 190 -47.25 -14.42 -0.95
C GLY A 190 -45.81 -14.33 -1.39
N LYS A 191 -44.88 -13.76 -0.60
CA LYS A 191 -43.47 -13.53 -0.93
C LYS A 191 -42.57 -14.35 -0.02
N SER A 192 -41.46 -14.86 -0.56
CA SER A 192 -40.38 -15.49 0.24
C SER A 192 -39.82 -14.52 1.28
N LEU A 193 -39.20 -15.00 2.36
CA LEU A 193 -38.55 -14.15 3.38
C LEU A 193 -37.25 -13.47 2.86
N GLY A 194 -36.74 -13.92 1.74
CA GLY A 194 -35.48 -13.48 1.14
C GLY A 194 -34.28 -14.25 1.67
N PRO A 195 -33.08 -13.87 1.25
CA PRO A 195 -31.82 -14.42 1.77
C PRO A 195 -31.70 -14.28 3.29
N VAL A 196 -30.93 -15.19 3.90
CA VAL A 196 -30.45 -15.02 5.28
C VAL A 196 -29.30 -14.03 5.24
N GLU A 197 -29.46 -12.86 5.83
CA GLU A 197 -28.42 -11.81 5.86
C GLU A 197 -27.55 -11.89 7.09
N SER A 198 -28.10 -12.31 8.23
CA SER A 198 -27.34 -12.38 9.48
C SER A 198 -27.77 -13.57 10.32
N LEU A 199 -26.79 -14.20 10.96
CA LEU A 199 -26.96 -15.25 11.95
C LEU A 199 -26.18 -14.87 13.21
N GLN A 200 -26.79 -14.99 14.39
CA GLN A 200 -26.16 -14.68 15.67
C GLN A 200 -26.54 -15.72 16.73
N GLU A 201 -25.55 -16.27 17.45
CA GLU A 201 -25.80 -17.10 18.62
C GLU A 201 -26.23 -16.24 19.81
N HIS A 202 -27.18 -16.69 20.59
CA HIS A 202 -27.59 -15.96 21.80
C HIS A 202 -26.45 -16.00 22.85
N PRO A 203 -26.05 -14.85 23.43
CA PRO A 203 -24.84 -14.77 24.25
C PRO A 203 -24.91 -15.56 25.56
N GLN A 204 -26.09 -15.87 26.08
CA GLN A 204 -26.30 -16.60 27.34
C GLN A 204 -26.94 -17.98 27.16
N ASP A 205 -27.51 -18.27 25.98
CA ASP A 205 -28.21 -19.51 25.70
C ASP A 205 -27.77 -20.08 24.36
N SER A 206 -26.83 -21.02 24.40
CA SER A 206 -26.23 -21.63 23.20
C SER A 206 -27.22 -22.40 22.33
N ASP A 207 -28.40 -22.71 22.82
CA ASP A 207 -29.43 -23.41 22.06
C ASP A 207 -30.29 -22.48 21.20
N LYS A 208 -30.10 -21.18 21.32
CA LYS A 208 -30.85 -20.17 20.57
C LYS A 208 -30.01 -19.41 19.57
N ILE A 209 -30.57 -19.19 18.38
CA ILE A 209 -29.97 -18.37 17.34
C ILE A 209 -30.96 -17.32 16.82
N LEU A 210 -30.46 -16.13 16.51
CA LEU A 210 -31.15 -15.14 15.71
C LEU A 210 -30.88 -15.40 14.23
N ILE A 211 -31.96 -15.42 13.45
CA ILE A 211 -31.92 -15.54 12.00
C ILE A 211 -32.52 -14.29 11.39
N GLY A 212 -31.75 -13.48 10.75
CA GLY A 212 -32.17 -12.27 10.08
C GLY A 212 -32.36 -12.48 8.57
N TYR A 213 -33.53 -12.15 8.07
CA TYR A 213 -33.86 -12.22 6.65
C TYR A 213 -33.76 -10.85 5.98
N SER A 214 -33.33 -10.82 4.74
CA SER A 214 -33.11 -9.56 3.99
C SER A 214 -34.32 -8.64 3.95
N ARG A 215 -35.54 -9.16 4.06
CA ARG A 215 -36.78 -8.36 4.08
C ARG A 215 -37.12 -7.76 5.43
N GLY A 216 -36.25 -7.90 6.43
CA GLY A 216 -36.42 -7.29 7.74
C GLY A 216 -37.06 -8.20 8.80
N LEU A 217 -37.45 -9.42 8.48
CA LEU A 217 -37.87 -10.38 9.48
C LEU A 217 -36.66 -10.90 10.26
N VAL A 218 -36.73 -10.87 11.58
CA VAL A 218 -35.78 -11.52 12.48
C VAL A 218 -36.51 -12.57 13.31
N VAL A 219 -35.94 -13.75 13.40
CA VAL A 219 -36.50 -14.91 14.07
C VAL A 219 -35.55 -15.36 15.17
N LEU A 220 -36.04 -15.50 16.39
CA LEU A 220 -35.38 -16.20 17.46
C LEU A 220 -35.77 -17.69 17.38
N TRP A 221 -34.83 -18.54 17.03
CA TRP A 221 -35.00 -19.96 16.79
C TRP A 221 -34.33 -20.79 17.88
N ASP A 222 -35.08 -21.76 18.44
CA ASP A 222 -34.55 -22.76 19.38
C ASP A 222 -34.08 -24.00 18.60
N LEU A 223 -32.79 -24.32 18.71
CA LEU A 223 -32.16 -25.45 18.01
C LEU A 223 -32.60 -26.82 18.56
N ASN A 224 -32.88 -26.91 19.86
CA ASN A 224 -33.24 -28.17 20.52
C ASN A 224 -34.70 -28.55 20.27
N SER A 225 -35.61 -27.62 20.54
CA SER A 225 -37.06 -27.84 20.38
C SER A 225 -37.51 -27.68 18.93
N ARG A 226 -36.64 -27.09 18.05
CA ARG A 226 -36.93 -26.82 16.64
C ARG A 226 -38.19 -26.00 16.43
N HIS A 227 -38.34 -24.91 17.17
CA HIS A 227 -39.49 -24.00 17.01
C HIS A 227 -39.06 -22.53 17.08
N VAL A 228 -39.93 -21.67 16.65
CA VAL A 228 -39.78 -20.22 16.73
C VAL A 228 -40.15 -19.77 18.15
N ASP A 229 -39.18 -19.22 18.88
CA ASP A 229 -39.41 -18.66 20.21
C ASP A 229 -40.06 -17.26 20.11
N ASN A 230 -39.55 -16.42 19.22
CA ASN A 230 -40.10 -15.09 18.98
C ASN A 230 -39.86 -14.61 17.54
N LEU A 231 -40.71 -13.69 17.10
CA LEU A 231 -40.65 -13.04 15.78
C LEU A 231 -40.60 -11.53 15.94
N PHE A 232 -39.66 -10.90 15.20
CA PHE A 232 -39.47 -9.46 15.17
C PHE A 232 -39.72 -8.98 13.75
N LEU A 233 -40.79 -8.26 13.53
CA LEU A 233 -41.30 -7.89 12.21
C LEU A 233 -40.79 -6.52 11.80
N GLY A 234 -39.60 -6.45 11.24
CA GLY A 234 -39.03 -5.25 10.60
C GLY A 234 -39.66 -4.99 9.23
N LYS A 235 -39.76 -3.72 8.85
CA LYS A 235 -40.32 -3.29 7.55
C LYS A 235 -39.23 -2.88 6.54
N GLN A 236 -38.00 -2.66 7.02
CA GLN A 236 -36.88 -2.21 6.23
C GLN A 236 -35.98 -3.40 5.90
N GLN A 237 -35.24 -3.29 4.79
CA GLN A 237 -34.26 -4.30 4.42
C GLN A 237 -33.19 -4.38 5.50
N LEU A 238 -32.91 -5.60 5.97
CA LEU A 238 -31.94 -5.89 7.00
C LEU A 238 -30.54 -5.98 6.38
N GLU A 239 -29.55 -5.41 7.06
CA GLU A 239 -28.13 -5.49 6.70
C GLU A 239 -27.33 -6.30 7.75
N SER A 240 -27.57 -6.08 9.05
CA SER A 240 -26.86 -6.81 10.10
C SER A 240 -27.66 -6.92 11.41
N LEU A 241 -27.24 -7.86 12.26
CA LEU A 241 -27.76 -8.07 13.61
C LEU A 241 -26.59 -8.16 14.59
N VAL A 242 -26.75 -7.58 15.78
CA VAL A 242 -25.79 -7.68 16.87
C VAL A 242 -26.54 -7.81 18.19
N TRP A 243 -26.19 -8.81 19.00
CA TRP A 243 -26.71 -8.95 20.35
C TRP A 243 -26.09 -7.91 21.30
N GLU A 244 -26.93 -7.40 22.19
CA GLU A 244 -26.43 -6.89 23.44
C GLU A 244 -25.95 -8.07 24.30
N ARG A 245 -24.86 -7.88 25.05
CA ARG A 245 -24.21 -8.94 25.82
C ARG A 245 -25.10 -9.65 26.84
N SER A 246 -26.05 -8.94 27.42
CA SER A 246 -27.03 -9.52 28.37
C SER A 246 -27.95 -10.57 27.72
N GLY A 247 -28.08 -10.56 26.39
CA GLY A 247 -29.06 -11.39 25.66
C GLY A 247 -30.50 -10.89 25.78
N ASN A 248 -30.77 -9.78 26.46
CA ASN A 248 -32.10 -9.24 26.65
C ASN A 248 -32.58 -8.36 25.48
N SER A 249 -31.64 -7.86 24.70
CA SER A 249 -31.86 -7.01 23.54
C SER A 249 -30.87 -7.26 22.42
N PHE A 250 -31.23 -6.85 21.22
CA PHE A 250 -30.34 -6.83 20.06
C PHE A 250 -30.59 -5.62 19.18
N VAL A 251 -29.63 -5.28 18.34
CA VAL A 251 -29.72 -4.19 17.38
C VAL A 251 -29.75 -4.74 15.97
N SER A 252 -30.63 -4.20 15.14
CA SER A 252 -30.64 -4.43 13.69
C SER A 252 -30.28 -3.17 12.94
N SER A 253 -29.41 -3.28 11.92
CA SER A 253 -29.15 -2.20 10.97
C SER A 253 -29.85 -2.45 9.64
N HIS A 254 -30.17 -1.37 8.92
CA HIS A 254 -31.01 -1.40 7.75
C HIS A 254 -30.42 -0.61 6.58
N SER A 255 -30.82 -0.96 5.36
CA SER A 255 -30.30 -0.37 4.12
C SER A 255 -30.62 1.12 3.93
N ASP A 256 -31.58 1.65 4.68
CA ASP A 256 -31.90 3.09 4.72
C ASP A 256 -30.95 3.90 5.61
N GLY A 257 -29.97 3.25 6.26
CA GLY A 257 -29.05 3.85 7.22
C GLY A 257 -29.60 3.95 8.64
N GLY A 258 -30.80 3.42 8.90
CA GLY A 258 -31.41 3.34 10.21
C GLY A 258 -30.96 2.12 11.00
N TYR A 259 -31.11 2.18 12.31
CA TYR A 259 -31.00 1.02 13.19
C TYR A 259 -32.17 0.94 14.16
N MET A 260 -32.48 -0.26 14.63
CA MET A 260 -33.56 -0.50 15.59
C MET A 260 -33.03 -1.34 16.75
N VAL A 261 -33.45 -1.01 17.96
CA VAL A 261 -33.20 -1.80 19.17
C VAL A 261 -34.42 -2.62 19.49
N TRP A 262 -34.24 -3.91 19.68
CA TRP A 262 -35.30 -4.88 19.95
C TRP A 262 -35.10 -5.50 21.32
N ALA A 263 -36.11 -5.46 22.15
CA ALA A 263 -36.18 -6.25 23.41
C ALA A 263 -36.68 -7.66 23.11
N VAL A 264 -36.01 -8.68 23.60
CA VAL A 264 -36.38 -10.09 23.37
C VAL A 264 -37.77 -10.40 23.96
N SER A 265 -38.15 -9.72 25.05
CA SER A 265 -39.45 -9.86 25.70
C SER A 265 -40.60 -9.19 24.94
N SER A 266 -40.34 -8.44 23.89
CA SER A 266 -41.33 -7.69 23.12
C SER A 266 -41.10 -7.86 21.63
N SER A 267 -42.16 -8.15 20.88
CA SER A 267 -42.08 -8.24 19.41
C SER A 267 -42.08 -6.87 18.71
N ASN A 268 -42.17 -5.78 19.45
CA ASN A 268 -42.10 -4.42 18.92
C ASN A 268 -40.73 -3.81 19.16
N PRO A 269 -40.17 -3.04 18.20
CA PRO A 269 -38.93 -2.32 18.41
C PRO A 269 -39.12 -1.32 19.56
N CYS A 270 -38.10 -1.22 20.42
CA CYS A 270 -38.02 -0.13 21.36
C CYS A 270 -37.77 1.14 20.57
N THR A 271 -38.77 1.99 20.45
CA THR A 271 -38.58 3.34 19.92
C THR A 271 -37.79 4.13 20.95
N HIS A 272 -36.48 4.14 20.84
CA HIS A 272 -35.70 5.24 21.43
C HIS A 272 -35.89 6.42 20.49
N ASP A 273 -36.70 7.38 20.92
CA ASP A 273 -36.61 8.72 20.37
C ASP A 273 -35.14 9.16 20.48
N PRO A 274 -34.53 9.60 19.38
CA PRO A 274 -33.21 10.18 19.47
C PRO A 274 -33.34 11.43 20.35
N ILE A 275 -32.85 11.35 21.57
CA ILE A 275 -32.62 12.48 22.47
C ILE A 275 -33.87 13.10 23.10
N SER A 276 -34.37 12.49 24.12
CA SER A 276 -35.00 13.21 25.22
C SER A 276 -34.37 12.72 26.52
N SER A 277 -33.26 13.32 26.88
CA SER A 277 -32.55 13.04 28.12
C SER A 277 -33.15 13.89 29.26
N THR A 278 -33.97 13.29 30.09
CA THR A 278 -34.04 13.69 31.49
C THR A 278 -33.96 12.44 32.33
N VAL A 279 -32.77 11.97 32.60
CA VAL A 279 -32.50 10.99 33.65
C VAL A 279 -32.23 11.75 34.92
N PRO A 280 -32.96 11.46 36.04
CA PRO A 280 -32.71 12.07 37.35
C PRO A 280 -31.34 11.65 37.87
N TYR A 281 -30.60 12.62 38.37
CA TYR A 281 -29.32 12.45 39.04
C TYR A 281 -29.51 11.51 40.25
N GLY A 282 -28.79 10.37 40.26
CA GLY A 282 -28.53 9.68 41.53
C GLY A 282 -28.78 8.18 41.59
N GLU A 283 -28.37 7.34 40.60
CA GLU A 283 -28.23 5.90 40.85
C GLU A 283 -27.03 5.30 40.05
N PRO A 284 -26.54 4.09 40.42
CA PRO A 284 -25.22 3.61 40.03
C PRO A 284 -25.10 3.55 38.53
N LYS A 285 -23.95 4.03 38.02
CA LYS A 285 -23.58 4.11 36.62
C LYS A 285 -23.77 2.77 35.92
N HIS A 286 -24.93 2.55 35.31
CA HIS A 286 -25.03 1.63 34.21
C HIS A 286 -24.18 2.22 33.08
N ILE A 287 -23.07 1.57 32.77
CA ILE A 287 -22.26 1.93 31.60
C ILE A 287 -23.11 1.55 30.40
N ALA A 288 -23.58 2.54 29.65
CA ALA A 288 -24.37 2.30 28.45
C ALA A 288 -23.54 1.51 27.42
N PRO A 289 -24.18 0.60 26.69
CA PRO A 289 -23.49 -0.18 25.67
C PRO A 289 -22.91 0.72 24.58
N LEU A 290 -21.67 0.42 24.18
CA LEU A 290 -21.02 1.06 23.05
C LEU A 290 -21.58 0.46 21.75
N VAL A 291 -22.21 1.27 20.90
CA VAL A 291 -22.72 0.84 19.59
C VAL A 291 -21.81 1.37 18.49
N LEU A 292 -21.29 0.45 17.66
CA LEU A 292 -20.45 0.78 16.52
C LEU A 292 -21.13 0.34 15.23
N PHE A 293 -21.11 1.20 14.21
CA PHE A 293 -21.60 0.85 12.89
C PHE A 293 -20.81 1.56 11.77
N SER A 294 -20.72 0.91 10.62
CA SER A 294 -20.13 1.50 9.42
C SER A 294 -21.11 2.50 8.81
N GLY A 295 -20.63 3.72 8.49
CA GLY A 295 -21.43 4.80 7.96
C GLY A 295 -21.80 5.86 9.01
N GLY A 296 -22.95 6.50 8.84
CA GLY A 296 -23.47 7.54 9.76
C GLY A 296 -23.22 8.97 9.31
N MET A 297 -22.58 9.19 8.16
CA MET A 297 -22.42 10.52 7.55
C MET A 297 -23.31 10.67 6.32
N PRO A 298 -23.91 11.85 6.09
CA PRO A 298 -24.62 12.14 4.86
C PRO A 298 -23.67 11.96 3.66
N ARG A 299 -24.20 11.46 2.55
CA ARG A 299 -23.44 11.42 1.29
C ARG A 299 -23.00 12.82 0.91
N ALA A 300 -21.68 13.00 0.77
CA ALA A 300 -21.13 14.25 0.31
C ALA A 300 -21.34 14.38 -1.21
N SER A 301 -21.48 15.61 -1.71
CA SER A 301 -21.60 15.88 -3.14
C SER A 301 -20.36 15.51 -3.95
N TYR A 302 -19.24 15.16 -3.30
CA TYR A 302 -17.93 14.94 -3.92
C TYR A 302 -17.38 13.52 -3.75
N GLY A 303 -18.19 12.57 -3.34
CA GLY A 303 -17.77 11.17 -3.17
C GLY A 303 -18.31 10.52 -1.89
N ASP A 304 -18.12 9.22 -1.79
CA ASP A 304 -18.52 8.46 -0.61
C ASP A 304 -17.53 8.71 0.53
N ARG A 305 -18.05 8.99 1.73
CA ARG A 305 -17.25 9.04 2.95
C ARG A 305 -17.15 7.65 3.56
N HIS A 306 -15.94 7.29 3.97
CA HIS A 306 -15.64 5.98 4.57
C HIS A 306 -15.62 6.11 6.09
N CYS A 307 -16.80 6.06 6.70
CA CYS A 307 -16.94 6.40 8.11
C CYS A 307 -17.29 5.19 8.96
N LEU A 308 -16.91 5.25 10.22
CA LEU A 308 -17.38 4.41 11.30
C LEU A 308 -17.88 5.30 12.42
N THR A 309 -19.10 5.08 12.87
CA THR A 309 -19.75 5.86 13.92
C THR A 309 -19.79 5.07 15.21
N ILE A 310 -19.48 5.75 16.29
CA ILE A 310 -19.47 5.20 17.65
C ILE A 310 -20.49 6.01 18.48
N LEU A 311 -21.45 5.30 19.05
CA LEU A 311 -22.46 5.87 19.95
C LEU A 311 -22.25 5.32 21.36
N GLN A 312 -22.25 6.20 22.34
CA GLN A 312 -22.24 5.84 23.75
C GLN A 312 -23.04 6.88 24.52
N ASP A 313 -24.18 6.52 25.06
CA ASP A 313 -25.14 7.45 25.68
C ASP A 313 -25.49 8.63 24.76
N SER A 314 -25.16 9.84 25.22
CA SER A 314 -25.28 11.08 24.45
C SER A 314 -24.04 11.42 23.60
N SER A 315 -22.98 10.62 23.69
CA SER A 315 -21.75 10.84 22.95
C SER A 315 -21.84 10.21 21.55
N HIS A 316 -21.55 11.01 20.54
CA HIS A 316 -21.54 10.61 19.15
C HIS A 316 -20.22 11.01 18.50
N VAL A 317 -19.42 10.04 18.06
CA VAL A 317 -18.15 10.27 17.38
C VAL A 317 -18.16 9.58 16.05
N THR A 318 -17.84 10.30 14.99
CA THR A 318 -17.67 9.74 13.65
C THR A 318 -16.22 9.79 13.22
N LEU A 319 -15.69 8.63 12.90
CA LEU A 319 -14.33 8.43 12.39
C LEU A 319 -14.40 8.38 10.87
N ASP A 320 -13.72 9.30 10.18
CA ASP A 320 -13.62 9.34 8.72
C ASP A 320 -12.26 8.81 8.29
N PHE A 321 -12.27 7.79 7.45
CA PHE A 321 -11.08 7.10 7.00
C PHE A 321 -10.72 7.49 5.57
N THR A 322 -9.47 7.31 5.23
CA THR A 322 -8.90 7.66 3.92
C THR A 322 -9.24 6.68 2.81
N SER A 323 -9.62 5.44 3.16
CA SER A 323 -10.06 4.41 2.22
C SER A 323 -11.25 3.63 2.76
N ARG A 324 -11.87 2.83 1.91
CA ARG A 324 -13.10 2.09 2.22
C ARG A 324 -12.92 1.17 3.44
N VAL A 325 -13.85 1.21 4.37
CA VAL A 325 -13.96 0.25 5.48
C VAL A 325 -14.39 -1.11 4.92
N ILE A 326 -13.59 -2.13 5.15
CA ILE A 326 -13.89 -3.51 4.77
C ILE A 326 -14.61 -4.22 5.91
N ASP A 327 -14.02 -4.16 7.12
CA ASP A 327 -14.57 -4.79 8.31
C ASP A 327 -13.93 -4.20 9.57
N PHE A 328 -14.50 -4.46 10.74
CA PHE A 328 -13.96 -4.01 12.01
C PHE A 328 -14.38 -4.92 13.17
N PHE A 329 -13.60 -4.93 14.24
CA PHE A 329 -13.94 -5.61 15.49
C PHE A 329 -13.35 -4.87 16.70
N THR A 330 -13.91 -5.16 17.87
CA THR A 330 -13.39 -4.66 19.15
C THR A 330 -12.62 -5.73 19.90
N ILE A 331 -11.55 -5.32 20.57
CA ILE A 331 -10.79 -6.18 21.49
C ILE A 331 -11.19 -5.78 22.91
N HIS A 332 -11.55 -6.78 23.73
CA HIS A 332 -11.97 -6.60 25.11
C HIS A 332 -10.86 -7.02 26.07
N CYS A 333 -10.73 -6.29 27.19
CA CYS A 333 -9.86 -6.72 28.28
C CYS A 333 -10.50 -7.90 29.00
N THR A 334 -9.81 -9.01 29.08
CA THR A 334 -10.27 -10.24 29.79
C THR A 334 -9.75 -10.29 31.24
N ASP A 335 -9.73 -9.18 31.95
CA ASP A 335 -9.46 -9.20 33.38
C ASP A 335 -10.61 -9.89 34.11
N LYS A 336 -10.30 -11.01 34.75
CA LYS A 336 -11.27 -11.92 35.40
C LYS A 336 -12.07 -11.29 36.52
N ASP A 337 -11.71 -10.08 36.98
CA ASP A 337 -12.31 -9.40 38.11
C ASP A 337 -13.25 -8.25 37.74
N LYS A 338 -13.42 -7.97 36.45
CA LYS A 338 -14.35 -6.94 35.99
C LYS A 338 -15.63 -7.57 35.45
N GLU A 339 -16.73 -7.23 36.05
CA GLU A 339 -18.08 -7.68 35.69
C GLU A 339 -18.52 -7.23 34.29
N PHE A 340 -17.76 -6.30 33.67
CA PHE A 340 -18.02 -5.72 32.37
C PHE A 340 -16.77 -5.74 31.51
N ASP A 341 -16.88 -6.28 30.28
CA ASP A 341 -15.81 -6.23 29.27
C ASP A 341 -15.83 -4.89 28.55
N ASP A 342 -15.14 -3.92 29.11
CA ASP A 342 -14.90 -2.67 28.41
C ASP A 342 -14.01 -2.94 27.18
N PRO A 343 -14.38 -2.45 25.99
CA PRO A 343 -13.53 -2.58 24.82
C PRO A 343 -12.22 -1.81 25.06
N SER A 344 -11.09 -2.51 24.87
CA SER A 344 -9.76 -1.91 25.01
C SER A 344 -9.29 -1.25 23.72
N ALA A 345 -9.61 -1.85 22.60
CA ALA A 345 -9.21 -1.33 21.29
C ALA A 345 -10.26 -1.61 20.22
N LEU A 346 -10.31 -0.73 19.22
CA LEU A 346 -11.05 -0.89 17.98
C LEU A 346 -10.06 -1.13 16.84
N VAL A 347 -10.24 -2.22 16.13
CA VAL A 347 -9.44 -2.59 14.94
C VAL A 347 -10.32 -2.41 13.71
N VAL A 348 -9.88 -1.61 12.75
CA VAL A 348 -10.59 -1.32 11.51
C VAL A 348 -9.70 -1.73 10.33
N LEU A 349 -10.19 -2.66 9.52
CA LEU A 349 -9.57 -3.02 8.26
C LEU A 349 -10.12 -2.14 7.16
N LEU A 350 -9.24 -1.39 6.54
CA LEU A 350 -9.53 -0.57 5.37
C LEU A 350 -9.00 -1.26 4.10
N GLU A 351 -9.36 -0.73 2.96
CA GLU A 351 -8.88 -1.26 1.67
C GLU A 351 -7.34 -1.14 1.54
N GLU A 352 -6.73 -0.09 2.12
CA GLU A 352 -5.31 0.23 1.94
C GLU A 352 -4.50 0.25 3.24
N GLU A 353 -5.14 0.19 4.40
CA GLU A 353 -4.46 0.21 5.70
C GLU A 353 -5.24 -0.51 6.81
N LEU A 354 -4.55 -0.83 7.90
CA LEU A 354 -5.13 -1.28 9.16
C LEU A 354 -4.99 -0.18 10.20
N VAL A 355 -6.10 0.22 10.79
CA VAL A 355 -6.14 1.23 11.84
C VAL A 355 -6.53 0.58 13.15
N VAL A 356 -5.76 0.83 14.21
CA VAL A 356 -6.10 0.41 15.57
C VAL A 356 -6.23 1.66 16.45
N ILE A 357 -7.32 1.74 17.20
CA ILE A 357 -7.65 2.86 18.08
C ILE A 357 -7.70 2.35 19.50
N ASP A 358 -6.96 3.01 20.40
CA ASP A 358 -7.01 2.74 21.84
C ASP A 358 -8.25 3.43 22.44
N LEU A 359 -9.21 2.62 22.89
CA LEU A 359 -10.46 3.13 23.46
C LEU A 359 -10.34 3.42 24.97
N GLN A 360 -9.23 3.05 25.61
CA GLN A 360 -8.98 3.29 27.02
C GLN A 360 -8.34 4.66 27.27
N MET A 361 -7.64 5.21 26.28
CA MET A 361 -7.01 6.51 26.39
C MET A 361 -7.96 7.65 26.03
N VAL A 362 -7.84 8.77 26.73
CA VAL A 362 -8.61 9.98 26.44
C VAL A 362 -8.33 10.46 25.01
N GLY A 363 -9.37 10.74 24.25
CA GLY A 363 -9.28 11.17 22.86
C GLY A 363 -9.07 10.04 21.87
N TRP A 364 -9.11 8.79 22.29
CA TRP A 364 -9.01 7.60 21.46
C TRP A 364 -7.90 7.67 20.39
N PRO A 365 -6.63 7.75 20.83
CA PRO A 365 -5.51 7.85 19.89
C PRO A 365 -5.37 6.59 19.05
N THR A 366 -4.81 6.73 17.86
CA THR A 366 -4.42 5.58 17.03
C THR A 366 -3.18 4.91 17.60
N VAL A 367 -3.20 3.57 17.66
CA VAL A 367 -2.04 2.76 18.01
C VAL A 367 -1.27 2.44 16.74
N PRO A 368 0.01 2.80 16.65
CA PRO A 368 0.80 2.51 15.46
C PRO A 368 1.01 1.01 15.30
N ALA A 369 0.74 0.50 14.10
CA ALA A 369 0.94 -0.90 13.78
C ALA A 369 2.44 -1.22 13.69
N PRO A 370 2.95 -2.25 14.39
CA PRO A 370 4.36 -2.62 14.34
C PRO A 370 4.77 -3.31 13.03
N TYR A 371 3.80 -3.75 12.23
CA TYR A 371 4.03 -4.49 10.99
C TYR A 371 2.89 -4.22 10.03
N LEU A 372 2.10 -3.90 9.64
CA LEU A 372 1.03 -3.54 8.69
C LEU A 372 0.95 -2.03 8.48
N ALA A 373 2.01 -1.30 8.89
CA ALA A 373 2.04 0.12 8.64
C ALA A 373 2.07 0.39 7.14
N PRO A 374 1.28 1.34 6.64
CA PRO A 374 1.37 1.73 5.25
C PRO A 374 2.77 2.30 4.99
N LEU A 375 3.54 1.64 4.13
CA LEU A 375 4.83 2.16 3.66
C LEU A 375 4.64 3.45 2.87
N HIS A 376 3.48 3.64 2.33
CA HIS A 376 3.10 4.72 1.43
C HIS A 376 1.85 5.43 1.98
N SER A 377 2.05 6.34 2.93
CA SER A 377 1.03 7.39 3.13
C SER A 377 0.91 8.29 1.89
N SER A 378 1.91 8.24 1.02
CA SER A 378 2.02 8.81 -0.31
C SER A 378 2.70 7.78 -1.22
N ALA A 379 2.44 7.76 -2.52
CA ALA A 379 2.95 6.77 -3.46
C ALA A 379 4.48 6.65 -3.40
N ILE A 380 4.99 5.42 -3.32
CA ILE A 380 6.44 5.15 -3.37
C ILE A 380 6.91 5.28 -4.82
N THR A 381 7.85 6.18 -5.07
CA THR A 381 8.40 6.46 -6.40
C THR A 381 9.76 5.82 -6.61
N CYS A 382 10.55 5.64 -5.55
CA CYS A 382 11.85 4.98 -5.60
C CYS A 382 12.24 4.40 -4.24
N SER A 383 13.23 3.52 -4.24
CA SER A 383 13.78 2.94 -3.02
C SER A 383 15.31 2.80 -3.11
N CYS A 384 15.96 2.78 -1.95
CA CYS A 384 17.39 2.53 -1.80
C CYS A 384 17.62 1.65 -0.57
N HIS A 385 18.25 0.49 -0.76
CA HIS A 385 18.58 -0.44 0.32
C HIS A 385 20.07 -0.40 0.62
N ILE A 386 20.43 -0.40 1.89
CA ILE A 386 21.80 -0.37 2.38
C ILE A 386 21.98 -1.50 3.38
N SER A 387 22.87 -2.43 3.03
CA SER A 387 23.27 -3.51 3.92
C SER A 387 24.50 -3.14 4.75
N ASN A 388 24.63 -3.78 5.91
CA ASN A 388 25.76 -3.59 6.83
C ASN A 388 25.97 -2.10 7.15
N VAL A 389 24.97 -1.46 7.71
CA VAL A 389 25.01 -0.04 8.06
C VAL A 389 25.98 0.17 9.22
N PRO A 390 26.94 1.11 9.11
CA PRO A 390 27.87 1.42 10.20
C PRO A 390 27.12 1.88 11.46
N PRO A 391 27.52 1.41 12.67
CA PRO A 391 26.84 1.77 13.93
C PRO A 391 26.69 3.28 14.12
N LYS A 392 27.72 4.05 13.79
CA LYS A 392 27.70 5.52 13.90
C LYS A 392 26.58 6.17 13.06
N LEU A 393 26.35 5.70 11.83
CA LEU A 393 25.25 6.20 11.00
C LEU A 393 23.91 5.77 11.57
N TRP A 394 23.82 4.52 12.01
CA TRP A 394 22.61 3.94 12.56
C TRP A 394 22.11 4.70 13.80
N GLU A 395 22.97 4.91 14.77
CA GLU A 395 22.68 5.63 16.01
C GLU A 395 22.21 7.07 15.76
N ARG A 396 22.88 7.77 14.83
CA ARG A 396 22.53 9.14 14.47
C ARG A 396 21.16 9.24 13.77
N VAL A 397 20.83 8.29 12.90
CA VAL A 397 19.50 8.24 12.26
C VAL A 397 18.41 7.98 13.28
N ILE A 398 18.63 7.06 14.22
CA ILE A 398 17.69 6.81 15.33
C ILE A 398 17.52 8.06 16.19
N SER A 399 18.62 8.70 16.60
CA SER A 399 18.57 9.91 17.43
C SER A 399 17.77 11.04 16.76
N ALA A 400 17.98 11.24 15.46
CA ALA A 400 17.22 12.22 14.69
C ALA A 400 15.71 11.88 14.63
N GLY A 401 15.38 10.59 14.46
CA GLY A 401 14.00 10.13 14.42
C GLY A 401 13.28 10.25 15.76
N GLN A 402 13.96 9.97 16.86
CA GLN A 402 13.41 10.11 18.22
C GLN A 402 13.02 11.55 18.57
N GLN A 403 13.70 12.53 17.98
CA GLN A 403 13.35 13.94 18.14
C GLN A 403 12.12 14.35 17.31
N GLN A 404 11.81 13.63 16.25
CA GLN A 404 10.61 13.91 15.43
C GLN A 404 9.33 13.35 16.06
N CYS A 405 9.40 12.18 16.64
CA CYS A 405 8.30 11.52 17.32
C CYS A 405 8.85 10.92 18.63
N PRO A 406 8.38 11.36 19.80
CA PRO A 406 8.68 10.64 21.02
C PRO A 406 8.23 9.18 20.80
N LEU A 407 9.05 8.24 21.25
CA LEU A 407 8.92 6.79 21.08
C LEU A 407 7.43 6.38 21.02
N GLN A 408 6.98 5.98 19.84
CA GLN A 408 5.68 5.34 19.69
C GLN A 408 5.78 4.04 20.48
N ASN A 409 5.14 3.99 21.62
CA ASN A 409 5.07 2.77 22.43
C ASN A 409 4.22 1.76 21.67
N TYR A 410 4.86 0.83 20.98
CA TYR A 410 4.21 -0.37 20.44
C TYR A 410 3.72 -1.32 21.55
N GLU A 411 3.99 -0.98 22.82
CA GLU A 411 3.59 -1.77 23.99
C GLU A 411 2.07 -1.97 24.08
N ASN A 412 1.30 -1.06 23.51
CA ASN A 412 -0.17 -1.14 23.49
C ASN A 412 -0.73 -1.87 22.24
N TRP A 413 0.12 -2.50 21.41
CA TRP A 413 -0.38 -3.24 20.26
C TRP A 413 -1.14 -4.50 20.69
N PRO A 414 -2.46 -4.62 20.38
CA PRO A 414 -3.28 -5.66 20.98
C PRO A 414 -3.19 -7.03 20.29
N ILE A 415 -2.62 -7.09 19.06
CA ILE A 415 -2.52 -8.33 18.28
C ILE A 415 -1.10 -8.87 18.46
N CYS A 416 -0.86 -9.57 19.58
CA CYS A 416 0.49 -9.96 20.00
C CYS A 416 0.66 -11.47 20.18
N GLY A 417 -0.21 -12.30 19.58
CA GLY A 417 -0.16 -13.75 19.66
C GLY A 417 1.06 -14.38 18.99
N GLY A 418 1.47 -15.52 19.50
CA GLY A 418 2.64 -16.23 18.99
C GLY A 418 3.99 -15.65 19.40
N LYS A 419 5.07 -16.25 18.95
CA LYS A 419 6.44 -15.75 19.14
C LYS A 419 7.22 -15.85 17.84
N ASN A 420 7.95 -14.81 17.51
CA ASN A 420 8.92 -14.89 16.44
C ASN A 420 10.12 -15.74 16.88
N LEU A 421 10.34 -16.86 16.20
CA LEU A 421 11.45 -17.79 16.48
C LEU A 421 12.68 -17.50 15.61
N ALA A 422 12.61 -16.52 14.69
CA ALA A 422 13.76 -16.14 13.88
C ALA A 422 14.83 -15.47 14.76
N PRO A 423 16.10 -15.83 14.60
CA PRO A 423 17.18 -15.18 15.35
C PRO A 423 17.30 -13.70 14.90
N ASP A 424 17.53 -12.82 15.86
CA ASP A 424 17.79 -11.43 15.58
C ASP A 424 19.03 -11.26 14.68
N SER A 425 18.87 -10.49 13.61
CA SER A 425 20.00 -10.18 12.72
C SER A 425 21.00 -9.29 13.46
N LYS A 426 22.27 -9.72 13.50
CA LYS A 426 23.35 -8.91 14.03
C LYS A 426 23.74 -7.75 13.11
N GLN A 427 23.34 -7.82 11.85
CA GLN A 427 23.65 -6.82 10.84
C GLN A 427 22.48 -5.85 10.70
N LYS A 428 22.79 -4.55 10.67
CA LYS A 428 21.80 -3.51 10.47
C LYS A 428 21.56 -3.24 8.99
N GLU A 429 20.30 -3.33 8.59
CA GLU A 429 19.83 -3.10 7.24
C GLU A 429 18.92 -1.86 7.23
N LEU A 430 19.18 -0.93 6.31
CA LEU A 430 18.44 0.31 6.18
C LEU A 430 17.75 0.36 4.82
N LEU A 431 16.44 0.55 4.81
CA LEU A 431 15.67 0.82 3.61
C LEU A 431 15.25 2.28 3.59
N LEU A 432 15.50 2.98 2.49
CA LEU A 432 14.95 4.31 2.23
C LEU A 432 13.89 4.20 1.15
N THR A 433 12.75 4.86 1.36
CA THR A 433 11.69 4.99 0.36
C THR A 433 11.47 6.47 0.04
N GLY A 434 11.49 6.81 -1.24
CA GLY A 434 11.14 8.15 -1.74
C GLY A 434 9.69 8.17 -2.18
N HIS A 435 9.00 9.26 -1.88
CA HIS A 435 7.56 9.38 -2.04
C HIS A 435 7.18 10.54 -2.95
N GLU A 436 5.94 10.50 -3.42
CA GLU A 436 5.38 11.51 -4.32
C GLU A 436 5.18 12.87 -3.63
N ASP A 437 4.92 12.87 -2.33
CA ASP A 437 4.79 14.08 -1.50
C ASP A 437 6.12 14.79 -1.20
N GLY A 438 7.23 14.32 -1.76
CA GLY A 438 8.57 14.86 -1.50
C GLY A 438 9.19 14.38 -0.19
N THR A 439 8.64 13.35 0.44
CA THR A 439 9.25 12.75 1.64
C THR A 439 10.19 11.60 1.31
N VAL A 440 11.21 11.43 2.15
CA VAL A 440 12.06 10.24 2.19
C VAL A 440 11.89 9.61 3.58
N ARG A 441 11.49 8.36 3.62
CA ARG A 441 11.32 7.62 4.87
C ARG A 441 12.43 6.58 5.03
N PHE A 442 12.92 6.46 6.25
CA PHE A 442 13.98 5.55 6.64
C PHE A 442 13.38 4.44 7.50
N TRP A 443 13.68 3.20 7.14
CA TRP A 443 13.11 2.01 7.77
C TRP A 443 14.21 1.08 8.25
N ASP A 444 14.06 0.54 9.46
CA ASP A 444 14.84 -0.62 9.90
C ASP A 444 14.32 -1.86 9.16
N ALA A 445 15.15 -2.39 8.27
CA ALA A 445 14.89 -3.61 7.52
C ALA A 445 15.72 -4.80 8.04
N SER A 446 16.29 -4.69 9.24
CA SER A 446 17.11 -5.75 9.84
C SER A 446 16.31 -6.94 10.33
N GLY A 447 15.02 -6.73 10.63
CA GLY A 447 14.11 -7.71 11.18
C GLY A 447 13.10 -8.23 10.17
N VAL A 448 12.12 -8.96 10.65
CA VAL A 448 11.02 -9.52 9.86
C VAL A 448 9.93 -8.50 9.52
N SER A 449 9.93 -7.35 10.17
CA SER A 449 9.01 -6.25 9.90
C SER A 449 9.79 -4.95 9.71
N LEU A 450 9.29 -4.09 8.82
CA LEU A 450 9.85 -2.75 8.63
C LEU A 450 9.42 -1.84 9.78
N LYS A 451 10.41 -1.22 10.45
CA LYS A 451 10.15 -0.26 11.52
C LYS A 451 10.53 1.14 11.07
N PRO A 452 9.65 2.15 11.21
CA PRO A 452 10.01 3.51 10.84
C PRO A 452 11.09 4.05 11.78
N LEU A 453 12.14 4.65 11.21
CA LEU A 453 13.24 5.24 11.96
C LEU A 453 13.24 6.76 11.89
N TYR A 454 13.09 7.34 10.69
CA TYR A 454 13.23 8.76 10.46
C TYR A 454 12.46 9.19 9.21
N LYS A 455 11.89 10.40 9.21
CA LYS A 455 11.19 11.01 8.07
C LYS A 455 11.89 12.31 7.67
N LEU A 456 12.33 12.41 6.43
CA LEU A 456 12.86 13.62 5.83
C LEU A 456 11.79 14.22 4.89
N SER A 457 11.42 15.49 5.07
CA SER A 457 10.58 16.23 4.13
C SER A 457 11.45 17.18 3.30
N THR A 458 11.45 17.01 1.98
CA THR A 458 12.11 17.97 1.07
C THR A 458 11.18 19.11 0.67
N ALA A 459 9.87 18.98 0.90
CA ALA A 459 8.88 20.02 0.63
C ALA A 459 9.17 21.30 1.40
N ASN A 460 9.74 21.21 2.61
CA ASN A 460 10.09 22.36 3.45
C ASN A 460 11.12 23.29 2.83
N ILE A 461 11.84 22.85 1.78
CA ILE A 461 12.83 23.66 1.04
C ILE A 461 12.13 24.58 0.03
N PHE A 462 10.91 24.26 -0.38
CA PHE A 462 10.19 24.95 -1.44
C PHE A 462 9.00 25.74 -0.92
N GLN A 463 8.56 26.72 -1.68
CA GLN A 463 7.27 27.39 -1.47
C GLN A 463 6.20 26.53 -2.14
N THR A 464 5.32 25.95 -1.31
CA THR A 464 4.15 25.21 -1.79
C THR A 464 2.88 25.98 -1.44
N ASP A 465 1.87 25.88 -2.29
CA ASP A 465 0.58 26.59 -2.09
C ASP A 465 -0.15 26.11 -0.81
N CYS A 466 0.28 24.98 -0.24
CA CYS A 466 -0.23 24.43 1.02
C CYS A 466 0.15 25.27 2.26
N ASP A 467 1.18 26.10 2.18
CA ASP A 467 1.60 26.96 3.31
C ASP A 467 0.53 28.02 3.72
N HIS A 468 -0.48 28.24 2.88
CA HIS A 468 -1.57 29.17 3.16
C HIS A 468 -2.80 28.55 3.83
N ASN A 469 -2.93 27.22 3.85
CA ASN A 469 -4.11 26.54 4.41
C ASN A 469 -3.98 26.16 5.90
N ASP A 470 -2.77 26.05 6.44
CA ASP A 470 -2.59 25.69 7.86
C ASP A 470 -3.01 26.81 8.85
N SER A 471 -3.22 28.04 8.38
CA SER A 471 -3.66 29.17 9.20
C SER A 471 -5.17 29.40 9.23
N LEU A 472 -5.96 28.68 8.46
CA LEU A 472 -7.41 28.85 8.36
C LEU A 472 -8.24 27.78 9.09
N THR A 473 -7.62 26.78 9.68
CA THR A 473 -8.31 25.72 10.45
C THR A 473 -8.47 26.02 11.95
N GLN A 474 -8.31 27.29 12.37
CA GLN A 474 -8.64 27.74 13.73
C GLN A 474 -9.81 28.72 13.74
N ALA A 475 -10.98 28.31 13.29
CA ALA A 475 -12.22 28.96 13.69
C ALA A 475 -13.31 27.89 13.68
N GLY A 476 -13.60 27.38 14.88
CA GLY A 476 -14.57 26.33 15.12
C GLY A 476 -15.96 26.71 14.65
N GLU A 477 -16.40 26.07 13.62
CA GLU A 477 -17.75 25.56 13.56
C GLU A 477 -17.65 24.12 14.01
N GLU A 478 -18.27 23.77 15.15
CA GLU A 478 -18.43 22.37 15.58
C GLU A 478 -19.24 21.69 14.48
N GLU A 479 -18.53 21.04 13.54
CA GLU A 479 -19.15 20.18 12.53
C GLU A 479 -19.91 19.09 13.28
N TRP A 480 -21.19 19.04 13.15
CA TRP A 480 -22.01 18.00 13.71
C TRP A 480 -22.32 16.93 12.66
N PRO A 481 -22.15 15.65 12.98
CA PRO A 481 -21.64 15.04 14.21
C PRO A 481 -20.14 15.27 14.38
N PRO A 482 -19.62 15.20 15.63
CA PRO A 482 -18.19 15.34 15.90
C PRO A 482 -17.37 14.43 15.01
N PHE A 483 -16.60 15.03 14.16
CA PHE A 483 -15.97 14.39 13.02
C PHE A 483 -14.46 14.37 13.17
N ARG A 484 -13.86 13.20 12.98
CA ARG A 484 -12.42 13.03 13.12
C ARG A 484 -11.85 12.26 11.95
N LYS A 485 -10.92 12.85 11.22
CA LYS A 485 -10.12 12.13 10.21
C LYS A 485 -9.15 11.18 10.87
N VAL A 486 -9.12 9.93 10.40
CA VAL A 486 -8.29 8.85 10.93
C VAL A 486 -7.64 8.11 9.77
N GLY A 487 -6.39 7.67 9.98
CA GLY A 487 -5.60 7.00 8.97
C GLY A 487 -4.57 7.94 8.35
N CYS A 488 -3.69 7.38 7.56
CA CYS A 488 -2.57 8.12 6.97
C CYS A 488 -2.35 7.81 5.48
N PHE A 489 -3.18 6.97 4.90
CA PHE A 489 -3.06 6.63 3.49
C PHE A 489 -3.58 7.78 2.62
N ASP A 490 -2.69 8.38 1.85
CA ASP A 490 -2.98 9.33 0.80
C ASP A 490 -1.97 9.12 -0.33
N PRO A 491 -2.35 8.39 -1.40
CA PRO A 491 -1.43 8.06 -2.48
C PRO A 491 -1.11 9.24 -3.39
N TYR A 492 -1.84 10.33 -3.28
CA TYR A 492 -1.71 11.48 -4.17
C TYR A 492 -1.10 12.67 -3.46
N SER A 493 -0.16 13.34 -4.13
CA SER A 493 0.39 14.60 -3.69
C SER A 493 -0.33 15.76 -4.37
N ASP A 494 -0.57 16.84 -3.63
CA ASP A 494 -1.13 18.08 -4.16
C ASP A 494 -0.22 18.70 -5.22
N ASP A 495 1.11 18.57 -5.06
CA ASP A 495 2.08 19.03 -6.06
C ASP A 495 3.01 17.89 -6.52
N PRO A 496 2.74 17.28 -7.70
CA PRO A 496 3.53 16.18 -8.23
C PRO A 496 4.97 16.55 -8.59
N ARG A 497 5.33 17.85 -8.60
CA ARG A 497 6.70 18.32 -8.82
C ARG A 497 7.62 17.99 -7.63
N LEU A 498 7.04 17.78 -6.43
CA LEU A 498 7.75 17.38 -5.22
C LEU A 498 8.25 15.93 -5.27
N ALA A 499 7.67 15.09 -6.11
CA ALA A 499 7.92 13.66 -6.13
C ALA A 499 9.42 13.32 -6.26
N ILE A 500 9.88 12.46 -5.34
CA ILE A 500 11.26 11.97 -5.32
C ILE A 500 11.42 10.91 -6.42
N GLN A 501 12.41 11.06 -7.27
CA GLN A 501 12.67 10.13 -8.38
C GLN A 501 13.86 9.21 -8.11
N LYS A 502 14.90 9.71 -7.42
CA LYS A 502 16.13 8.97 -7.15
C LYS A 502 16.70 9.35 -5.79
N ILE A 503 17.32 8.37 -5.14
CA ILE A 503 18.01 8.51 -3.86
C ILE A 503 19.40 7.87 -3.99
N SER A 504 20.42 8.55 -3.49
CA SER A 504 21.79 8.02 -3.37
C SER A 504 22.36 8.42 -2.01
N VAL A 505 22.90 7.47 -1.27
CA VAL A 505 23.41 7.70 0.07
C VAL A 505 24.79 7.09 0.25
N CYS A 506 25.67 7.81 0.94
CA CYS A 506 26.95 7.32 1.37
C CYS A 506 26.91 6.95 2.86
N LYS A 507 26.91 5.64 3.14
CA LYS A 507 26.78 5.13 4.51
C LYS A 507 27.94 5.49 5.46
N TYR A 508 29.09 5.88 4.90
CA TYR A 508 30.27 6.22 5.70
C TYR A 508 30.37 7.72 6.02
N SER A 509 29.94 8.58 5.11
CA SER A 509 30.03 10.04 5.29
C SER A 509 28.73 10.67 5.84
N GLY A 510 27.63 9.92 5.89
CA GLY A 510 26.33 10.46 6.26
C GLY A 510 25.79 11.51 5.29
N LYS A 511 26.22 11.45 4.01
CA LYS A 511 25.71 12.32 2.94
C LYS A 511 24.63 11.61 2.15
N LEU A 512 23.61 12.36 1.80
CA LEU A 512 22.43 11.89 1.07
C LEU A 512 22.16 12.83 -0.10
N VAL A 513 21.84 12.26 -1.26
CA VAL A 513 21.36 13.03 -2.42
C VAL A 513 19.97 12.52 -2.78
N VAL A 514 19.06 13.45 -2.91
CA VAL A 514 17.67 13.22 -3.31
C VAL A 514 17.39 14.02 -4.58
N ALA A 515 16.84 13.38 -5.58
CA ALA A 515 16.52 14.03 -6.84
C ALA A 515 15.06 13.82 -7.23
N GLY A 516 14.43 14.83 -7.81
CA GLY A 516 12.99 14.87 -8.02
C GLY A 516 12.53 15.11 -9.44
N THR A 517 11.22 15.31 -9.57
CA THR A 517 10.50 15.39 -10.85
C THR A 517 10.71 16.72 -11.57
N ALA A 518 10.91 17.80 -10.82
CA ALA A 518 11.10 19.15 -11.39
C ALA A 518 12.59 19.54 -11.59
N GLY A 519 13.48 18.54 -11.77
CA GLY A 519 14.89 18.77 -11.99
C GLY A 519 15.67 19.21 -10.75
N GLN A 520 15.06 19.13 -9.56
CA GLN A 520 15.74 19.41 -8.29
C GLN A 520 16.65 18.26 -7.90
N VAL A 521 17.87 18.57 -7.51
CA VAL A 521 18.85 17.64 -6.89
C VAL A 521 19.32 18.24 -5.58
N ILE A 522 19.00 17.60 -4.48
CA ILE A 522 19.16 18.10 -3.12
C ILE A 522 20.29 17.32 -2.46
N VAL A 523 21.36 17.99 -2.09
CA VAL A 523 22.48 17.41 -1.34
C VAL A 523 22.29 17.70 0.12
N LEU A 524 22.32 16.65 0.95
CA LEU A 524 22.05 16.72 2.38
C LEU A 524 23.20 16.07 3.15
N VAL A 525 23.41 16.54 4.37
CA VAL A 525 24.36 15.96 5.33
C VAL A 525 23.66 15.70 6.65
N LEU A 526 23.96 14.58 7.28
CA LEU A 526 23.46 14.26 8.60
C LEU A 526 24.16 15.12 9.66
N SER A 527 23.38 15.92 10.41
CA SER A 527 23.84 16.79 11.51
C SER A 527 23.15 16.42 12.80
N ASP A 528 23.87 16.49 13.91
CA ASP A 528 23.30 16.22 15.23
C ASP A 528 22.77 17.52 15.89
N GLU A 529 23.04 18.67 15.29
CA GLU A 529 22.68 19.98 15.78
C GLU A 529 21.62 20.64 14.89
N LYS A 530 20.80 21.50 15.48
CA LYS A 530 19.87 22.38 14.77
C LYS A 530 20.64 23.46 14.03
N SER A 531 20.28 23.76 12.81
CA SER A 531 20.89 24.84 12.03
C SER A 531 19.82 25.77 11.44
N ASP A 532 20.25 27.00 11.12
CA ASP A 532 19.43 28.01 10.49
C ASP A 532 20.26 28.69 9.39
N HIS A 533 19.87 28.51 8.15
CA HIS A 533 20.57 29.09 7.01
C HIS A 533 19.69 29.30 5.78
N MET A 534 20.12 30.18 4.91
CA MET A 534 19.49 30.44 3.62
C MET A 534 19.64 29.25 2.69
N ILE A 535 18.65 29.04 1.84
CA ILE A 535 18.72 28.03 0.79
C ILE A 535 19.64 28.52 -0.33
N ASP A 536 20.75 27.82 -0.51
CA ASP A 536 21.69 28.10 -1.59
C ASP A 536 21.31 27.27 -2.83
N VAL A 537 21.05 27.95 -3.93
CA VAL A 537 20.57 27.35 -5.18
C VAL A 537 21.62 27.52 -6.28
N ALA A 538 22.13 26.40 -6.78
CA ALA A 538 22.98 26.38 -7.96
C ALA A 538 22.18 25.91 -9.18
N THR A 539 22.21 26.65 -10.26
CA THR A 539 21.53 26.27 -11.51
C THR A 539 22.52 25.62 -12.47
N VAL A 540 22.12 24.49 -13.05
CA VAL A 540 22.88 23.75 -14.06
C VAL A 540 22.09 23.64 -15.34
N ASP A 541 22.53 24.32 -16.39
CA ASP A 541 21.91 24.23 -17.71
C ASP A 541 22.50 23.05 -18.49
N LEU A 542 21.65 22.05 -18.80
CA LEU A 542 22.04 20.86 -19.57
C LEU A 542 21.98 21.07 -21.09
N LEU A 543 21.43 22.21 -21.52
CA LEU A 543 21.24 22.54 -22.94
C LEU A 543 22.07 23.71 -23.40
N GLN A 544 23.16 24.03 -22.70
CA GLN A 544 24.07 25.13 -23.10
C GLN A 544 24.27 25.12 -24.62
N ASP A 545 24.01 26.26 -25.28
CA ASP A 545 24.19 26.52 -26.71
C ASP A 545 23.21 25.86 -27.69
N ARG A 546 22.07 25.33 -27.26
CA ARG A 546 21.07 24.79 -28.18
C ARG A 546 20.05 25.84 -28.60
N GLU A 547 20.31 26.51 -29.71
CA GLU A 547 19.36 27.45 -30.32
C GLU A 547 18.03 26.76 -30.68
N GLY A 548 16.90 27.37 -30.31
CA GLY A 548 15.56 26.93 -30.71
C GLY A 548 14.87 25.87 -29.83
N PHE A 549 15.44 25.52 -28.67
CA PHE A 549 14.74 24.65 -27.71
C PHE A 549 13.77 25.49 -26.85
N THR A 550 12.52 25.04 -26.75
CA THR A 550 11.52 25.62 -25.85
C THR A 550 10.98 24.54 -24.92
N TRP A 551 11.16 24.74 -23.61
CA TRP A 551 10.58 23.85 -22.60
C TRP A 551 9.05 23.97 -22.58
N LYS A 552 8.34 22.85 -22.66
CA LYS A 552 6.87 22.79 -22.64
C LYS A 552 6.33 22.00 -21.44
N GLY A 553 7.20 21.58 -20.52
CA GLY A 553 6.84 20.89 -19.32
C GLY A 553 6.41 21.82 -18.18
N HIS A 554 6.41 21.31 -16.96
CA HIS A 554 6.11 22.08 -15.75
C HIS A 554 7.26 23.04 -15.38
N ASP A 555 6.93 24.05 -14.59
CA ASP A 555 7.91 24.97 -14.04
C ASP A 555 8.71 24.33 -12.90
N ARG A 556 9.89 24.88 -12.63
CA ARG A 556 10.69 24.50 -11.45
C ARG A 556 9.92 24.83 -10.16
N LEU A 557 10.26 24.12 -9.09
CA LEU A 557 9.78 24.47 -7.75
C LEU A 557 10.50 25.73 -7.27
N PRO A 558 9.76 26.77 -6.82
CA PRO A 558 10.38 27.95 -6.23
C PRO A 558 10.97 27.61 -4.86
N PRO A 559 12.27 27.88 -4.62
CA PRO A 559 12.83 27.69 -3.29
C PRO A 559 12.23 28.69 -2.30
N ARG A 560 12.14 28.28 -1.02
CA ARG A 560 11.64 29.15 0.04
C ARG A 560 12.56 30.36 0.22
N SER A 561 11.98 31.55 0.32
CA SER A 561 12.72 32.78 0.55
C SER A 561 12.98 32.96 2.05
N GLY A 562 14.17 33.48 2.40
CA GLY A 562 14.58 33.69 3.78
C GLY A 562 15.31 32.48 4.39
N SER A 563 15.56 32.59 5.68
CA SER A 563 16.27 31.54 6.42
C SER A 563 15.31 30.41 6.78
N VAL A 564 15.78 29.17 6.66
CA VAL A 564 15.04 27.97 6.97
C VAL A 564 15.71 27.25 8.14
N VAL A 565 14.91 26.94 9.13
CA VAL A 565 15.35 26.21 10.32
C VAL A 565 15.31 24.71 10.05
N PHE A 566 16.45 24.05 10.18
CA PHE A 566 16.59 22.61 10.07
C PHE A 566 16.75 21.97 11.45
N ALA A 567 15.91 21.01 11.78
CA ALA A 567 16.06 20.16 12.97
C ALA A 567 17.28 19.24 12.81
N PRO A 568 17.78 18.65 13.92
CA PRO A 568 18.76 17.58 13.86
C PRO A 568 18.28 16.46 12.93
N GLY A 569 19.19 15.96 12.09
CA GLY A 569 18.90 15.01 11.01
C GLY A 569 19.59 15.40 9.72
N PHE A 570 19.00 15.04 8.59
CA PHE A 570 19.54 15.42 7.28
C PHE A 570 19.21 16.87 6.95
N GLN A 571 20.24 17.68 6.80
CA GLN A 571 20.16 19.12 6.55
C GLN A 571 20.74 19.47 5.17
N LEU A 572 20.20 20.53 4.56
CA LEU A 572 20.57 20.97 3.23
C LEU A 572 22.02 21.47 3.18
N VAL A 573 22.77 21.01 2.20
CA VAL A 573 24.10 21.56 1.82
C VAL A 573 23.98 22.50 0.64
N VAL A 574 23.30 22.03 -0.43
CA VAL A 574 23.05 22.79 -1.64
C VAL A 574 21.86 22.21 -2.40
N LEU A 575 21.06 23.09 -2.99
CA LEU A 575 20.01 22.74 -3.95
C LEU A 575 20.53 22.99 -5.36
N VAL A 576 20.63 21.94 -6.17
CA VAL A 576 21.00 22.05 -7.59
C VAL A 576 19.72 21.96 -8.43
N GLN A 577 19.46 22.99 -9.22
CA GLN A 577 18.33 23.04 -10.15
C GLN A 577 18.81 22.78 -11.57
N CYS A 578 18.39 21.65 -12.15
CA CYS A 578 18.61 21.37 -13.57
C CYS A 578 17.72 22.23 -14.45
N MET A 579 18.27 22.69 -15.54
CA MET A 579 17.51 23.38 -16.58
C MET A 579 17.70 22.65 -17.92
N PRO A 580 16.62 22.33 -18.64
CA PRO A 580 15.20 22.50 -18.27
C PRO A 580 14.84 21.64 -17.04
N PRO A 581 13.74 22.03 -16.31
CA PRO A 581 13.34 21.35 -15.09
C PRO A 581 12.66 19.99 -15.36
N ALA A 582 13.40 19.10 -16.02
CA ALA A 582 12.98 17.76 -16.36
C ALA A 582 13.23 16.78 -15.21
N ALA A 583 12.42 15.74 -15.11
CA ALA A 583 12.57 14.70 -14.10
C ALA A 583 13.98 14.05 -14.15
N VAL A 584 14.57 13.92 -12.97
CA VAL A 584 15.89 13.28 -12.83
C VAL A 584 15.73 11.76 -12.93
N THR A 585 16.39 11.17 -13.92
CA THR A 585 16.29 9.73 -14.23
C THR A 585 17.40 8.89 -13.62
N ALA A 586 18.53 9.51 -13.25
CA ALA A 586 19.66 8.86 -12.61
C ALA A 586 20.40 9.84 -11.69
N VAL A 587 20.89 9.36 -10.55
CA VAL A 587 21.74 10.11 -9.63
C VAL A 587 22.78 9.20 -9.00
N THR A 588 23.98 9.71 -8.78
CA THR A 588 25.03 9.02 -8.02
C THR A 588 25.87 10.02 -7.24
N LEU A 589 26.39 9.60 -6.09
CA LEU A 589 27.18 10.40 -5.15
C LEU A 589 28.53 9.76 -4.92
N HIS A 590 29.59 10.55 -4.99
CA HIS A 590 30.92 10.17 -4.50
C HIS A 590 31.36 11.15 -3.40
N ALA A 591 31.31 10.72 -2.17
CA ALA A 591 31.47 11.60 -1.02
C ALA A 591 32.91 12.09 -0.80
N GLU A 592 33.93 11.31 -1.21
CA GLU A 592 35.35 11.67 -1.06
C GLU A 592 35.81 12.68 -2.11
N TRP A 593 35.26 12.55 -3.32
CA TRP A 593 35.58 13.50 -4.40
C TRP A 593 34.71 14.75 -4.34
N ASN A 594 33.76 14.83 -3.42
CA ASN A 594 32.76 15.88 -3.30
C ASN A 594 31.90 16.07 -4.57
N LEU A 595 31.66 14.99 -5.30
CA LEU A 595 30.97 15.02 -6.58
C LEU A 595 29.61 14.34 -6.52
N ILE A 596 28.67 14.93 -7.25
CA ILE A 596 27.42 14.29 -7.64
C ILE A 596 27.30 14.28 -9.15
N ALA A 597 26.73 13.23 -9.70
CA ALA A 597 26.32 13.19 -11.09
C ALA A 597 24.84 12.89 -11.17
N PHE A 598 24.12 13.60 -12.04
CA PHE A 598 22.69 13.46 -12.25
C PHE A 598 22.36 13.49 -13.74
N GLY A 599 21.36 12.71 -14.12
CA GLY A 599 20.92 12.57 -15.50
C GLY A 599 19.44 12.83 -15.66
N THR A 600 19.05 13.39 -16.79
CA THR A 600 17.67 13.66 -17.19
C THR A 600 17.41 13.12 -18.60
N SER A 601 16.26 13.43 -19.17
CA SER A 601 15.96 13.17 -20.58
C SER A 601 16.79 14.08 -21.54
N HIS A 602 17.42 15.12 -21.02
CA HIS A 602 18.16 16.14 -21.79
C HIS A 602 19.69 16.05 -21.65
N GLY A 603 20.19 15.06 -20.93
CA GLY A 603 21.62 14.87 -20.72
C GLY A 603 21.95 14.60 -19.26
N PHE A 604 23.23 14.76 -18.91
CA PHE A 604 23.67 14.66 -17.52
C PHE A 604 24.61 15.80 -17.15
N GLY A 605 24.65 16.10 -15.84
CA GLY A 605 25.53 17.05 -15.22
C GLY A 605 26.42 16.39 -14.19
N LEU A 606 27.66 16.84 -14.10
CA LEU A 606 28.61 16.57 -13.03
C LEU A 606 28.78 17.84 -12.20
N PHE A 607 28.62 17.77 -10.90
CA PHE A 607 28.60 18.93 -10.01
C PHE A 607 29.45 18.70 -8.77
N ASP A 608 30.31 19.67 -8.47
CA ASP A 608 31.09 19.74 -7.23
C ASP A 608 30.26 20.46 -6.16
N TYR A 609 29.73 19.70 -5.19
CA TYR A 609 28.87 20.28 -4.15
C TYR A 609 29.64 20.98 -3.04
N HIS A 610 30.98 20.80 -2.95
CA HIS A 610 31.81 21.55 -2.02
C HIS A 610 32.07 22.96 -2.56
N ARG A 611 32.38 23.08 -3.83
CA ARG A 611 32.58 24.37 -4.53
C ARG A 611 31.27 25.00 -5.00
N ARG A 612 30.18 24.23 -4.97
CA ARG A 612 28.86 24.65 -5.46
C ARG A 612 28.87 25.09 -6.92
N SER A 613 29.64 24.40 -7.74
CA SER A 613 29.81 24.74 -9.15
C SER A 613 29.71 23.53 -10.07
N PRO A 614 29.18 23.70 -11.30
CA PRO A 614 29.19 22.63 -12.29
C PRO A 614 30.62 22.32 -12.75
N VAL A 615 30.93 21.04 -12.89
CA VAL A 615 32.16 20.54 -13.43
C VAL A 615 32.07 20.37 -14.95
N CYS A 616 31.04 19.68 -15.40
CA CYS A 616 30.70 19.58 -16.82
C CYS A 616 29.23 19.25 -17.01
N THR A 617 28.70 19.64 -18.15
CA THR A 617 27.38 19.24 -18.64
C THR A 617 27.54 18.58 -20.00
N LEU A 618 26.74 17.60 -20.30
CA LEU A 618 26.81 16.88 -21.55
C LEU A 618 25.46 16.47 -22.08
N HIS A 619 25.27 16.78 -23.35
CA HIS A 619 24.16 16.28 -24.11
C HIS A 619 24.62 15.10 -24.98
N PRO A 620 23.96 13.94 -24.94
CA PRO A 620 24.38 12.73 -25.67
C PRO A 620 24.44 12.89 -27.22
N ASN A 621 23.92 13.98 -27.76
CA ASN A 621 23.96 14.25 -29.20
C ASN A 621 25.13 15.18 -29.61
N ASP A 622 25.89 15.73 -28.68
CA ASP A 622 26.97 16.70 -29.00
C ASP A 622 28.23 15.98 -29.55
N SER A 623 28.40 14.70 -29.26
CA SER A 623 29.46 13.87 -29.82
C SER A 623 29.40 13.70 -31.34
N LEU A 624 28.23 14.00 -31.98
CA LEU A 624 28.08 13.95 -33.44
C LEU A 624 28.62 15.22 -34.16
N ALA A 625 28.99 16.27 -33.45
CA ALA A 625 29.49 17.52 -34.04
C ALA A 625 30.98 17.46 -34.42
N MET A 626 31.75 16.48 -33.93
CA MET A 626 33.17 16.32 -34.20
C MET A 626 33.48 15.39 -35.37
N GLU A 627 32.52 14.73 -35.98
CA GLU A 627 32.72 13.90 -37.16
C GLU A 627 32.39 14.68 -38.45
N GLY A 628 33.36 14.70 -39.39
CA GLY A 628 33.32 15.42 -40.66
C GLY A 628 32.15 15.06 -41.60
N PRO A 629 32.10 15.61 -42.83
CA PRO A 629 30.90 15.64 -43.72
C PRO A 629 30.28 14.28 -44.06
N LEU A 630 30.99 13.18 -43.86
CA LEU A 630 30.49 11.81 -44.13
C LEU A 630 29.52 11.26 -43.11
N SER A 631 29.50 11.80 -41.87
CA SER A 631 28.58 11.36 -40.82
C SER A 631 27.16 11.93 -41.01
N ARG A 632 27.04 13.15 -41.55
CA ARG A 632 25.73 13.79 -41.86
C ARG A 632 24.92 13.01 -42.87
N VAL A 633 25.59 12.38 -43.87
CA VAL A 633 24.91 11.56 -44.87
C VAL A 633 24.38 10.25 -44.26
N LYS A 634 25.05 9.65 -43.30
CA LYS A 634 24.60 8.47 -42.57
C LYS A 634 23.40 8.78 -41.64
N SER A 635 23.40 9.95 -41.01
CA SER A 635 22.30 10.44 -40.16
C SER A 635 21.04 10.70 -40.96
N LEU A 636 21.15 11.37 -42.11
CA LEU A 636 20.02 11.61 -43.05
C LEU A 636 19.42 10.31 -43.60
N LYS A 637 20.26 9.32 -43.97
CA LYS A 637 19.77 8.00 -44.36
C LYS A 637 19.03 7.27 -43.24
N LYS A 638 19.43 7.46 -42.00
CA LYS A 638 18.80 6.83 -40.84
C LYS A 638 17.45 7.50 -40.51
N SER A 639 17.38 8.82 -40.58
CA SER A 639 16.12 9.60 -40.40
C SER A 639 15.09 9.26 -41.49
N LEU A 640 15.49 9.19 -42.77
CA LEU A 640 14.62 8.79 -43.85
C LEU A 640 14.09 7.35 -43.70
N ARG A 641 14.92 6.40 -43.27
CA ARG A 641 14.45 5.03 -42.98
C ARG A 641 13.46 4.95 -41.82
N GLN A 642 13.59 5.78 -40.82
CA GLN A 642 12.64 5.83 -39.70
C GLN A 642 11.33 6.49 -40.11
N SER A 643 11.36 7.53 -40.95
CA SER A 643 10.16 8.15 -41.50
C SER A 643 9.37 7.18 -42.40
N PHE A 644 10.05 6.43 -43.26
CA PHE A 644 9.41 5.39 -44.09
C PHE A 644 8.81 4.23 -43.25
N ARG A 645 9.41 3.87 -42.13
CA ARG A 645 8.85 2.89 -41.18
C ARG A 645 7.60 3.43 -40.48
N ARG A 646 7.55 4.72 -40.12
CA ARG A 646 6.36 5.35 -39.54
C ARG A 646 5.21 5.45 -40.51
N ILE A 647 5.48 5.82 -41.76
CA ILE A 647 4.47 5.87 -42.85
C ILE A 647 3.90 4.46 -43.13
N ARG A 648 4.72 3.40 -43.10
CA ARG A 648 4.25 2.02 -43.24
C ARG A 648 3.39 1.55 -42.06
N LYS A 649 3.70 1.94 -40.81
CA LYS A 649 2.88 1.62 -39.64
C LYS A 649 1.53 2.36 -39.67
N SER A 650 1.49 3.62 -40.11
CA SER A 650 0.24 4.39 -40.21
C SER A 650 -0.70 3.86 -41.30
N ARG A 651 -0.17 3.27 -42.39
CA ARG A 651 -0.99 2.65 -43.44
C ARG A 651 -1.58 1.29 -43.06
N VAL A 652 -0.98 0.59 -42.08
CA VAL A 652 -1.50 -0.71 -41.61
C VAL A 652 -2.58 -0.55 -40.54
N SER A 653 -2.58 0.57 -39.80
CA SER A 653 -3.60 0.84 -38.77
C SER A 653 -4.90 1.45 -39.33
N GLY A 654 -4.92 1.85 -40.61
CA GLY A 654 -6.06 2.51 -41.25
C GLY A 654 -7.16 1.59 -41.82
N LYS A 655 -7.05 0.27 -41.70
CA LYS A 655 -8.00 -0.68 -42.25
C LYS A 655 -8.63 -1.61 -41.22
N LYS A 656 -9.33 -1.05 -40.22
CA LYS A 656 -10.40 -1.74 -39.50
C LYS A 656 -11.31 -0.71 -38.83
N ARG A 657 -12.16 -0.09 -39.60
CA ARG A 657 -13.40 0.54 -39.14
C ARG A 657 -14.48 0.21 -40.18
N ALA A 658 -15.29 -0.77 -39.87
CA ALA A 658 -16.63 -0.95 -40.45
C ALA A 658 -17.52 -1.41 -39.30
N VAL A 659 -18.27 -0.48 -38.83
CA VAL A 659 -19.74 -0.36 -38.75
C VAL A 659 -20.45 -1.64 -38.32
N VAL A 660 -21.05 -1.63 -37.15
CA VAL A 660 -22.44 -2.09 -36.94
C VAL A 660 -23.10 -1.21 -35.88
N ASN A 661 -24.13 -0.50 -36.28
CA ASN A 661 -25.14 0.14 -35.42
C ASN A 661 -26.10 -0.91 -34.89
N SER A 662 -26.44 -0.88 -33.64
CA SER A 662 -27.82 -1.04 -33.14
C SER A 662 -27.94 -0.66 -31.68
N PRO A 663 -29.01 -0.01 -31.26
CA PRO A 663 -29.18 0.53 -29.94
C PRO A 663 -29.94 -0.46 -29.07
N THR A 664 -29.38 -0.79 -27.92
CA THR A 664 -30.15 -1.34 -26.79
C THR A 664 -29.76 -0.61 -25.53
N SER A 665 -30.74 0.07 -25.01
CA SER A 665 -30.77 0.71 -23.71
C SER A 665 -30.33 -0.27 -22.61
N LYS A 666 -29.24 0.01 -21.91
CA LYS A 666 -28.93 -0.58 -20.63
C LYS A 666 -28.66 0.54 -19.63
N VAL A 667 -29.36 0.42 -18.55
CA VAL A 667 -29.25 1.17 -17.31
C VAL A 667 -27.78 1.30 -16.95
N GLN A 668 -27.30 2.53 -16.86
CA GLN A 668 -25.96 2.85 -16.34
C GLN A 668 -26.03 2.82 -14.82
N GLU A 669 -25.48 1.80 -14.22
CA GLU A 669 -24.92 1.91 -12.88
C GLU A 669 -23.71 2.84 -12.97
N HIS A 670 -23.82 3.99 -12.34
CA HIS A 670 -22.72 4.92 -12.17
C HIS A 670 -21.86 4.44 -11.00
N ASP A 671 -20.90 3.57 -11.28
CA ASP A 671 -19.64 3.58 -10.54
C ASP A 671 -18.87 4.81 -11.04
N ALA A 672 -18.98 5.90 -10.33
CA ALA A 672 -18.12 7.05 -10.52
C ALA A 672 -16.76 6.72 -9.90
N GLU A 673 -15.91 5.97 -10.63
CA GLU A 673 -14.49 6.04 -10.40
C GLU A 673 -14.08 7.51 -10.45
N VAL A 674 -13.59 8.02 -9.32
CA VAL A 674 -12.93 9.32 -9.26
C VAL A 674 -11.79 9.26 -10.27
N ALA A 675 -11.95 9.92 -11.40
CA ALA A 675 -10.94 9.93 -12.44
C ALA A 675 -9.65 10.48 -11.79
N PRO A 676 -8.52 9.74 -11.90
CA PRO A 676 -7.25 10.23 -11.39
C PRO A 676 -7.00 11.62 -11.97
N VAL A 677 -6.57 12.54 -11.11
CA VAL A 677 -6.17 13.89 -11.54
C VAL A 677 -5.20 13.70 -12.69
N GLN A 678 -5.55 14.21 -13.87
CA GLN A 678 -4.70 14.11 -15.05
C GLN A 678 -3.41 14.87 -14.77
N ARG A 679 -2.36 14.12 -14.39
CA ARG A 679 -1.02 14.68 -14.29
C ARG A 679 -0.63 15.20 -15.65
N ARG A 680 -0.15 16.44 -15.72
CA ARG A 680 0.48 16.97 -16.94
C ARG A 680 1.74 16.14 -17.18
N ILE A 681 1.61 15.14 -18.06
CA ILE A 681 2.77 14.43 -18.59
C ILE A 681 3.53 15.45 -19.42
N GLU A 682 4.86 15.53 -19.21
CA GLU A 682 5.74 16.36 -20.04
C GLU A 682 5.44 16.11 -21.52
N PRO A 683 4.99 17.13 -22.28
CA PRO A 683 4.82 16.94 -23.71
C PRO A 683 6.21 16.76 -24.33
N ARG A 684 6.48 15.57 -24.83
CA ARG A 684 7.71 15.33 -25.57
C ARG A 684 7.72 16.17 -26.83
N SER A 685 8.76 16.97 -27.02
CA SER A 685 8.97 17.63 -28.32
C SER A 685 9.19 16.56 -29.39
N ALA A 686 8.82 16.85 -30.63
CA ALA A 686 9.02 15.93 -31.75
C ALA A 686 10.49 15.59 -32.00
N ASP A 687 11.42 16.41 -31.49
CA ASP A 687 12.87 16.27 -31.57
C ASP A 687 13.49 15.55 -30.37
N ASP A 688 12.74 15.35 -29.27
CA ASP A 688 13.19 14.55 -28.12
C ASP A 688 13.20 13.07 -28.48
N SER A 689 14.25 12.63 -29.11
CA SER A 689 14.49 11.21 -29.24
C SER A 689 14.77 10.66 -27.84
N LEU A 690 13.99 9.64 -27.40
CA LEU A 690 14.24 8.85 -26.19
C LEU A 690 15.69 8.35 -26.06
N SER A 691 16.50 8.55 -27.09
CA SER A 691 17.90 8.15 -27.17
C SER A 691 18.78 8.89 -26.17
N GLY A 692 18.49 10.14 -25.87
CA GLY A 692 19.29 10.97 -24.96
C GLY A 692 19.05 10.76 -23.48
N VAL A 693 18.02 10.00 -23.08
CA VAL A 693 17.71 9.77 -21.66
C VAL A 693 18.86 9.02 -20.99
N VAL A 694 19.42 9.61 -19.95
CA VAL A 694 20.44 8.97 -19.11
C VAL A 694 19.73 8.05 -18.12
N ARG A 695 20.06 6.76 -18.16
CA ARG A 695 19.41 5.72 -17.35
C ARG A 695 20.18 5.33 -16.11
N CYS A 696 21.50 5.38 -16.17
CA CYS A 696 22.36 5.03 -15.05
C CYS A 696 23.66 5.82 -15.08
N LEU A 697 24.19 6.04 -13.89
CA LEU A 697 25.45 6.72 -13.63
C LEU A 697 26.26 5.92 -12.60
N CYS A 698 27.57 5.87 -12.79
CA CYS A 698 28.46 5.14 -11.88
C CYS A 698 29.79 5.87 -11.77
N PHE A 699 30.23 6.17 -10.55
CA PHE A 699 31.60 6.57 -10.26
C PHE A 699 32.47 5.34 -9.97
N ALA A 700 33.67 5.28 -10.55
CA ALA A 700 34.59 4.20 -10.28
C ALA A 700 36.06 4.61 -10.63
N ASP A 701 37.02 3.97 -9.98
CA ASP A 701 38.41 4.02 -10.40
C ASP A 701 38.63 2.99 -11.50
N THR A 702 39.08 3.46 -12.67
CA THR A 702 39.30 2.61 -13.85
C THR A 702 40.55 2.99 -14.63
N PHE A 703 40.98 2.09 -15.53
CA PHE A 703 42.14 2.33 -16.41
C PHE A 703 41.80 3.19 -17.65
N LEU A 704 40.87 4.11 -17.59
CA LEU A 704 40.40 4.86 -18.75
C LEU A 704 41.45 5.87 -19.27
N ARG A 705 42.12 6.58 -18.35
CA ARG A 705 43.11 7.64 -18.68
C ARG A 705 44.49 7.04 -18.99
N ASP A 706 44.86 6.03 -18.24
CA ASP A 706 46.16 5.35 -18.37
C ASP A 706 45.92 3.84 -18.25
N GLY A 707 46.46 3.07 -19.19
CA GLY A 707 46.37 1.60 -19.17
C GLY A 707 47.14 0.92 -18.05
N THR A 708 47.97 1.67 -17.31
CA THR A 708 48.81 1.15 -16.24
C THR A 708 48.36 1.55 -14.85
N HIS A 709 47.61 2.65 -14.71
CA HIS A 709 47.15 3.17 -13.42
C HIS A 709 45.64 3.40 -13.39
N HIS A 710 45.03 3.07 -12.26
CA HIS A 710 43.65 3.43 -12.00
C HIS A 710 43.50 4.94 -11.77
N GLY A 711 42.44 5.53 -12.28
CA GLY A 711 42.08 6.91 -12.03
C GLY A 711 40.59 7.11 -11.88
N PRO A 712 40.16 8.21 -11.26
CA PRO A 712 38.78 8.56 -11.08
C PRO A 712 38.03 8.67 -12.41
N THR A 713 36.87 8.06 -12.50
CA THR A 713 36.03 8.11 -13.71
C THR A 713 34.54 8.18 -13.35
N VAL A 714 33.75 8.74 -14.26
CA VAL A 714 32.29 8.67 -14.24
C VAL A 714 31.79 8.05 -15.54
N TRP A 715 30.86 7.12 -15.41
CA TRP A 715 30.25 6.37 -16.49
C TRP A 715 28.78 6.69 -16.59
N ALA A 716 28.26 7.02 -17.78
CA ALA A 716 26.88 7.33 -18.04
C ALA A 716 26.30 6.39 -19.11
N GLY A 717 25.23 5.70 -18.79
CA GLY A 717 24.51 4.82 -19.70
C GLY A 717 23.19 5.44 -20.17
N THR A 718 22.89 5.33 -21.47
CA THR A 718 21.74 5.97 -22.10
C THR A 718 20.71 4.97 -22.60
N ASN A 719 19.54 5.50 -22.91
CA ASN A 719 18.42 4.74 -23.46
C ASN A 719 18.66 4.25 -24.92
N SER A 720 19.65 4.84 -25.61
CA SER A 720 20.06 4.42 -26.97
C SER A 720 21.05 3.25 -26.97
N GLY A 721 21.49 2.79 -25.80
CA GLY A 721 22.55 1.82 -25.68
C GLY A 721 23.96 2.39 -25.86
N SER A 722 24.11 3.71 -25.68
CA SER A 722 25.43 4.36 -25.63
C SER A 722 25.91 4.45 -24.18
N VAL A 723 27.21 4.26 -23.99
CA VAL A 723 27.90 4.44 -22.71
C VAL A 723 28.98 5.48 -22.90
N TYR A 724 28.96 6.50 -22.09
CA TYR A 724 29.96 7.56 -22.05
C TYR A 724 30.85 7.40 -20.80
N ALA A 725 32.15 7.41 -20.98
CA ALA A 725 33.13 7.31 -19.90
C ALA A 725 34.02 8.56 -19.87
N TYR A 726 34.00 9.23 -18.73
CA TYR A 726 34.81 10.44 -18.49
C TYR A 726 35.90 10.15 -17.50
N ALA A 727 37.12 10.56 -17.82
CA ALA A 727 38.23 10.61 -16.88
C ALA A 727 38.14 11.92 -16.07
N LEU A 728 38.27 11.79 -14.77
CA LEU A 728 38.19 12.92 -13.84
C LEU A 728 39.60 13.24 -13.33
N ASP A 729 39.94 14.53 -13.30
CA ASP A 729 41.13 15.04 -12.60
C ASP A 729 40.61 15.62 -11.27
N VAL A 730 40.75 14.82 -10.21
CA VAL A 730 40.31 15.16 -8.87
C VAL A 730 41.49 15.62 -8.06
N PRO A 731 41.55 16.89 -7.61
CA PRO A 731 42.64 17.39 -6.78
C PRO A 731 42.78 16.59 -5.48
N SER A 732 43.99 16.57 -4.90
CA SER A 732 44.18 16.03 -3.55
C SER A 732 43.41 16.85 -2.52
N GLN A 733 43.02 16.25 -1.38
CA GLN A 733 42.22 16.91 -0.35
C GLN A 733 42.80 18.27 0.10
N GLU A 734 44.11 18.39 0.14
CA GLU A 734 44.80 19.63 0.51
C GLU A 734 44.62 20.75 -0.52
N LYS A 735 44.37 20.39 -1.78
CA LYS A 735 44.22 21.34 -2.90
C LYS A 735 42.78 21.57 -3.35
N PHE A 736 41.80 20.95 -2.70
CA PHE A 736 40.37 21.15 -3.05
C PHE A 736 39.92 22.60 -2.99
N SER A 737 40.53 23.44 -2.15
CA SER A 737 40.23 24.86 -2.10
C SER A 737 40.77 25.66 -3.29
N GLU A 738 41.87 25.20 -3.91
CA GLU A 738 42.61 25.94 -4.93
C GLU A 738 42.31 25.46 -6.35
N GLN A 739 42.13 24.17 -6.54
CA GLN A 739 41.95 23.54 -7.86
C GLN A 739 40.54 22.98 -8.03
N SER A 740 39.98 23.18 -9.22
CA SER A 740 38.67 22.61 -9.60
C SER A 740 38.85 21.18 -10.14
N VAL A 741 37.80 20.37 -10.01
CA VAL A 741 37.75 19.07 -10.71
C VAL A 741 37.58 19.34 -12.21
N GLU A 742 38.32 18.62 -13.03
CA GLU A 742 38.17 18.62 -14.49
C GLU A 742 37.68 17.28 -15.00
N ALA A 743 36.84 17.29 -16.03
CA ALA A 743 36.29 16.08 -16.63
C ALA A 743 36.58 16.07 -18.15
N LEU A 744 37.16 14.98 -18.62
CA LEU A 744 37.47 14.79 -20.04
C LEU A 744 36.79 13.54 -20.55
N LEU A 745 36.08 13.64 -21.69
CA LEU A 745 35.52 12.48 -22.36
C LEU A 745 36.63 11.54 -22.81
N GLY A 746 36.74 10.39 -22.18
CA GLY A 746 37.73 9.37 -22.51
C GLY A 746 37.23 8.39 -23.57
N LYS A 747 35.99 8.00 -23.52
CA LYS A 747 35.44 7.00 -24.44
C LYS A 747 33.93 7.10 -24.60
N GLU A 748 33.45 6.94 -25.84
CA GLU A 748 32.07 6.65 -26.17
C GLU A 748 31.95 5.22 -26.69
N ILE A 749 31.06 4.43 -26.12
CA ILE A 749 30.83 3.02 -26.48
C ILE A 749 29.38 2.87 -26.94
N GLN A 750 29.19 2.54 -28.20
CA GLN A 750 27.87 2.17 -28.71
C GLN A 750 27.68 0.66 -28.59
N LEU A 751 26.78 0.22 -27.73
CA LEU A 751 26.47 -1.21 -27.60
C LEU A 751 25.75 -1.73 -28.86
N MET A 752 26.11 -2.95 -29.25
CA MET A 752 25.57 -3.56 -30.48
C MET A 752 24.06 -3.73 -30.47
N HIS A 753 23.47 -3.98 -29.30
CA HIS A 753 22.05 -4.21 -29.15
C HIS A 753 21.22 -2.92 -29.20
N ARG A 754 21.81 -1.77 -28.98
CA ARG A 754 21.12 -0.46 -28.87
C ARG A 754 19.92 -0.49 -27.92
N ALA A 755 19.96 -1.39 -26.96
CA ALA A 755 18.99 -1.46 -25.88
C ALA A 755 19.38 -0.46 -24.77
N PRO A 756 18.42 0.00 -23.95
CA PRO A 756 18.72 0.87 -22.81
C PRO A 756 19.75 0.26 -21.86
N VAL A 757 20.72 1.07 -21.46
CA VAL A 757 21.71 0.69 -20.44
C VAL A 757 21.08 0.97 -19.08
N VAL A 758 20.59 -0.05 -18.40
CA VAL A 758 19.84 0.10 -17.15
C VAL A 758 20.73 0.17 -15.92
N SER A 759 21.94 -0.41 -16.00
CA SER A 759 22.91 -0.40 -14.90
C SER A 759 24.33 -0.57 -15.41
N ILE A 760 25.28 0.02 -14.70
CA ILE A 760 26.72 -0.13 -14.90
C ILE A 760 27.34 -0.50 -13.57
N ALA A 761 28.10 -1.61 -13.54
CA ALA A 761 28.87 -2.02 -12.39
C ALA A 761 30.33 -2.25 -12.81
N VAL A 762 31.26 -1.73 -12.03
CA VAL A 762 32.70 -1.98 -12.20
C VAL A 762 33.09 -3.04 -11.20
N LEU A 763 33.77 -4.09 -11.69
CA LEU A 763 34.18 -5.22 -10.88
C LEU A 763 35.71 -5.35 -10.96
N ASP A 764 36.33 -5.91 -9.92
CA ASP A 764 37.75 -6.29 -9.93
C ASP A 764 37.99 -7.53 -10.82
N GLY A 765 39.25 -7.92 -11.01
CA GLY A 765 39.58 -9.09 -11.81
C GLY A 765 39.08 -10.43 -11.26
N ARG A 766 38.50 -10.45 -10.06
CA ARG A 766 37.88 -11.61 -9.41
C ARG A 766 36.36 -11.57 -9.47
N GLY A 767 35.80 -10.53 -10.09
CA GLY A 767 34.33 -10.34 -10.18
C GLY A 767 33.67 -9.75 -8.94
N ASN A 768 34.43 -9.26 -7.96
CA ASN A 768 33.91 -8.56 -6.82
C ASN A 768 33.78 -7.05 -7.11
N PRO A 769 32.80 -6.36 -6.52
CA PRO A 769 32.84 -4.90 -6.52
C PRO A 769 34.20 -4.44 -5.94
N PRO A 770 34.88 -3.46 -6.54
CA PRO A 770 36.14 -2.96 -5.98
C PRO A 770 35.85 -2.56 -4.54
N SER A 771 36.66 -3.08 -3.62
CA SER A 771 36.57 -2.79 -2.20
C SER A 771 36.59 -1.27 -2.06
N ARG A 772 35.46 -0.65 -1.80
CA ARG A 772 35.37 0.74 -1.40
C ARG A 772 36.10 0.84 -0.08
N LEU A 773 37.40 1.20 -0.20
CA LEU A 773 38.25 1.66 0.88
C LEU A 773 38.47 0.70 2.06
N THR A 774 39.49 -0.10 1.95
CA THR A 774 40.39 -0.21 3.09
C THR A 774 41.09 1.14 3.24
N VAL A 775 40.52 2.03 4.04
CA VAL A 775 41.30 3.13 4.59
C VAL A 775 42.41 2.46 5.38
N HIS A 776 43.61 2.47 4.82
CA HIS A 776 44.79 2.26 5.61
C HIS A 776 44.88 3.41 6.61
N LEU A 777 44.26 3.22 7.76
CA LEU A 777 44.68 3.85 8.99
C LEU A 777 46.13 3.36 9.24
N LYS A 778 47.07 3.92 8.50
CA LYS A 778 48.46 3.99 8.96
C LYS A 778 48.47 5.05 10.04
N LYS A 779 48.86 4.59 11.21
CA LYS A 779 49.06 5.25 12.49
C LYS A 779 49.55 6.69 12.38
#